data_9f13fe1b63fe9ad6c0dc9a5c0a1f3d3f
#
_entry.id   9f13fe1b63fe9ad6c0dc9a5c0a1f3d3f
#
_cell.length_a   1.000
_cell.length_b   1.000
_cell.length_c   1.000
_cell.angle_alpha   90.00
_cell.angle_beta   90.00
_cell.angle_gamma   90.00
#
_symmetry.space_group_name_H-M   'P 1'
#
loop_
_entity.id
_entity.type
_entity.pdbx_description
1 polymer ?
#
loop_
_entity_poly.entity_id
_entity_poly.type
_entity_poly.pdbx_seq_one_letter_code
_entity_poly.pdbx_strand_id
1 'polypeptide(L)'
;MQSRQGEIPAVFLGESGAAPCDNRGMTTREILVTSALPYANGQIHLGHMLEHIQSDIWVRAMRMAGHTVHFVCADDAHGSAIMLRAEKEGITPEALIDGVWKRHTADLADFGVAYDHYSSTHTDANRELTARIWLALKAGGHTESRPVKQLYDPVKAMFLPDRYIKGECPKCHSKDQYGDGCEVCGTAYTPADLINPYSVVSGATPELKESTHFFVKLADFETMLKDWLAQRRDAGGLQAEVVNKLQEWFADGLRSWDVSRDAPYFGFEIPGEPGKFFYVWVDAPVGYLAAFKELCDSGRNGLKPDDLERFIRADSTAEMVHFIGKDIIYFHTLFWPAMLHGAGLRTPTAVNVHGFLTVNGAKMSKSRGTFIEARTYLNHLDPDYLRYFFATQLVPSLADVDLDMKAFEERVNSHLVGKWVNIASRCAGFVHKFFGGKLAAQLPADESAAYAAAAQKLSACAALYAARDYAAAMRLIVEVADEANAYVAANAPWTMAKDESKRDALHVVCTLALNYFRLLTIWLAPVVPATAARAFAFLDETPARFDAAMQPRLNVAIREFSALATRIDTKKIDAMIEASKESLQPNAPATVPPSPQPSPASGRGGKTDVAATSPAASTPSPTISIDDFAKLDLRVGKVLQCGFVEGSDKLLRFVLDAGELGQRQIFSGIRAAYQEPEKLIGRNVVFIANLAPRKMRFGVSEGMILSAGSGGNDLHLLDADAGAKAGMPVK
;
A
#
# COMPACT_ATOMS: atom_id res chain seq x y z
N MET A 1 -62.43 -0.15 19.15
CA MET A 1 -61.32 -0.60 20.02
C MET A 1 -60.06 -0.33 19.28
N GLN A 2 -59.28 0.60 19.78
CA GLN A 2 -58.25 1.35 19.08
C GLN A 2 -56.95 0.56 18.93
N SER A 3 -56.41 0.55 17.71
CA SER A 3 -55.08 0.12 17.35
C SER A 3 -54.04 1.14 17.83
N ARG A 4 -53.05 0.70 18.57
CA ARG A 4 -51.80 1.49 18.80
C ARG A 4 -50.80 1.20 17.72
N GLN A 5 -50.53 2.19 16.89
CA GLN A 5 -49.35 2.27 16.04
C GLN A 5 -48.12 2.63 16.92
N GLY A 6 -47.06 1.82 16.87
CA GLY A 6 -45.81 2.13 17.49
C GLY A 6 -44.95 3.01 16.60
N GLU A 7 -44.64 4.20 17.06
CA GLU A 7 -43.73 5.15 16.42
C GLU A 7 -42.26 4.66 16.56
N ILE A 8 -41.57 4.66 15.44
CA ILE A 8 -40.10 4.46 15.38
C ILE A 8 -39.45 5.83 15.67
N PRO A 9 -38.50 5.93 16.59
CA PRO A 9 -37.83 7.20 16.84
C PRO A 9 -36.95 7.61 15.66
N ALA A 10 -37.19 8.82 15.15
CA ALA A 10 -36.35 9.51 14.18
C ALA A 10 -34.97 9.75 14.78
N VAL A 11 -33.94 9.16 14.20
CA VAL A 11 -32.55 9.50 14.48
C VAL A 11 -32.31 10.92 13.95
N PHE A 12 -31.95 11.83 14.83
CA PHE A 12 -31.53 13.19 14.54
C PHE A 12 -30.38 13.18 13.53
N LEU A 13 -30.66 13.50 12.30
CA LEU A 13 -29.70 14.07 11.38
C LEU A 13 -29.52 15.53 11.80
N GLY A 14 -28.46 15.80 12.54
CA GLY A 14 -28.03 17.15 12.84
C GLY A 14 -27.78 17.88 11.51
N GLU A 15 -28.56 18.88 11.21
CA GLU A 15 -28.25 19.87 10.20
C GLU A 15 -26.98 20.61 10.65
N SER A 16 -25.81 20.09 10.24
CA SER A 16 -24.61 20.88 10.18
C SER A 16 -24.77 21.79 8.97
N GLY A 17 -25.27 23.01 9.19
CA GLY A 17 -25.19 24.07 8.22
C GLY A 17 -23.75 24.24 7.78
N ALA A 18 -23.38 23.70 6.63
CA ALA A 18 -22.12 23.95 5.98
C ALA A 18 -22.07 25.43 5.64
N ALA A 19 -21.39 26.21 6.48
CA ALA A 19 -21.00 27.56 6.11
C ALA A 19 -20.20 27.46 4.80
N PRO A 20 -20.37 28.40 3.86
CA PRO A 20 -19.58 28.42 2.64
C PRO A 20 -18.12 28.44 3.06
N CYS A 21 -17.32 27.54 2.50
CA CYS A 21 -15.87 27.47 2.71
C CYS A 21 -15.25 28.76 2.17
N ASP A 22 -15.24 29.80 2.97
CA ASP A 22 -14.44 30.99 2.75
C ASP A 22 -13.00 30.65 3.15
N ASN A 23 -12.17 30.35 2.15
CA ASN A 23 -10.78 29.94 2.28
C ASN A 23 -9.87 31.03 2.94
N ARG A 24 -10.45 32.13 3.43
CA ARG A 24 -9.76 33.26 4.06
C ARG A 24 -9.41 33.04 5.54
N GLY A 25 -9.67 31.85 6.10
CA GLY A 25 -9.42 31.52 7.52
C GLY A 25 -8.64 30.25 7.78
N MET A 26 -8.22 29.47 6.78
CA MET A 26 -7.39 28.27 7.00
C MET A 26 -5.95 28.70 7.29
N THR A 27 -5.46 28.45 8.50
CA THR A 27 -4.04 28.62 8.83
C THR A 27 -3.19 27.73 7.91
N THR A 28 -2.22 28.33 7.23
CA THR A 28 -1.26 27.61 6.41
C THR A 28 -0.49 26.64 7.31
N ARG A 29 -0.57 25.34 6.99
CA ARG A 29 0.20 24.29 7.67
C ARG A 29 1.58 24.20 7.04
N GLU A 30 2.57 23.86 7.85
CA GLU A 30 3.93 23.56 7.41
C GLU A 30 4.19 22.08 7.69
N ILE A 31 4.51 21.30 6.66
CA ILE A 31 4.43 19.83 6.69
C ILE A 31 5.70 19.25 6.09
N LEU A 32 6.41 18.40 6.85
CA LEU A 32 7.42 17.49 6.33
C LEU A 32 6.76 16.14 6.02
N VAL A 33 6.83 15.70 4.78
CA VAL A 33 6.26 14.43 4.31
C VAL A 33 7.38 13.50 3.87
N THR A 34 7.26 12.24 4.25
CA THR A 34 8.19 11.19 3.82
C THR A 34 7.44 9.96 3.33
N SER A 35 8.04 9.23 2.39
CA SER A 35 7.65 7.86 2.05
C SER A 35 8.68 6.88 2.63
N ALA A 36 8.28 5.64 2.90
CA ALA A 36 9.23 4.61 3.32
C ALA A 36 10.37 4.45 2.31
N LEU A 37 11.56 4.22 2.84
CA LEU A 37 12.77 4.15 2.04
C LEU A 37 12.85 2.82 1.29
N PRO A 38 12.95 2.83 -0.06
CA PRO A 38 13.24 1.62 -0.80
C PRO A 38 14.62 1.06 -0.42
N TYR A 39 14.69 -0.25 -0.24
CA TYR A 39 15.98 -0.90 0.06
C TYR A 39 16.88 -0.96 -1.18
N ALA A 40 18.09 -0.43 -1.07
CA ALA A 40 19.05 -0.30 -2.18
C ALA A 40 19.65 -1.64 -2.64
N ASN A 41 18.91 -2.73 -2.55
CA ASN A 41 19.31 -4.08 -2.96
C ASN A 41 18.49 -4.63 -4.14
N GLY A 42 17.66 -3.83 -4.78
CA GLY A 42 16.82 -4.28 -5.88
C GLY A 42 16.33 -3.15 -6.77
N GLN A 43 15.49 -3.49 -7.72
CA GLN A 43 14.77 -2.50 -8.54
C GLN A 43 13.48 -2.11 -7.85
N ILE A 44 13.01 -0.88 -8.08
CA ILE A 44 11.66 -0.47 -7.71
C ILE A 44 10.65 -1.30 -8.51
N HIS A 45 9.64 -1.84 -7.84
CA HIS A 45 8.52 -2.53 -8.44
C HIS A 45 7.20 -1.82 -8.14
N LEU A 46 6.11 -2.21 -8.80
CA LEU A 46 4.82 -1.53 -8.67
C LEU A 46 4.28 -1.51 -7.22
N GLY A 47 4.70 -2.44 -6.36
CA GLY A 47 4.37 -2.41 -4.93
C GLY A 47 4.97 -1.22 -4.20
N HIS A 48 6.23 -0.86 -4.48
CA HIS A 48 6.84 0.36 -3.98
C HIS A 48 6.13 1.60 -4.56
N MET A 49 5.79 1.54 -5.87
CA MET A 49 5.13 2.65 -6.53
C MET A 49 3.76 2.98 -5.94
N LEU A 50 3.04 2.02 -5.35
CA LEU A 50 1.78 2.28 -4.65
C LEU A 50 1.96 3.31 -3.54
N GLU A 51 3.03 3.19 -2.76
CA GLU A 51 3.36 4.12 -1.68
C GLU A 51 3.80 5.48 -2.19
N HIS A 52 4.77 5.50 -3.12
CA HIS A 52 5.32 6.75 -3.63
C HIS A 52 4.27 7.58 -4.40
N ILE A 53 3.38 6.93 -5.16
CA ILE A 53 2.28 7.58 -5.87
C ILE A 53 1.26 8.14 -4.86
N GLN A 54 0.88 7.37 -3.84
CA GLN A 54 -0.07 7.79 -2.82
C GLN A 54 0.41 9.05 -2.08
N SER A 55 1.67 9.06 -1.65
CA SER A 55 2.27 10.19 -0.95
C SER A 55 2.41 11.43 -1.86
N ASP A 56 2.83 11.25 -3.11
CA ASP A 56 2.94 12.35 -4.08
C ASP A 56 1.57 12.98 -4.41
N ILE A 57 0.51 12.17 -4.56
CA ILE A 57 -0.87 12.68 -4.73
C ILE A 57 -1.25 13.56 -3.53
N TRP A 58 -1.00 13.08 -2.31
CA TRP A 58 -1.31 13.83 -1.11
C TRP A 58 -0.52 15.15 -1.04
N VAL A 59 0.77 15.11 -1.29
CA VAL A 59 1.65 16.28 -1.29
C VAL A 59 1.18 17.34 -2.30
N ARG A 60 0.89 16.94 -3.54
CA ARG A 60 0.36 17.83 -4.57
C ARG A 60 -0.97 18.44 -4.16
N ALA A 61 -1.88 17.64 -3.62
CA ALA A 61 -3.16 18.11 -3.15
C ALA A 61 -3.03 19.12 -2.00
N MET A 62 -2.15 18.86 -1.02
CA MET A 62 -1.91 19.79 0.09
C MET A 62 -1.27 21.10 -0.38
N ARG A 63 -0.35 21.06 -1.34
CA ARG A 63 0.21 22.26 -1.98
C ARG A 63 -0.88 23.07 -2.71
N MET A 64 -1.73 22.39 -3.47
CA MET A 64 -2.88 23.03 -4.15
C MET A 64 -3.94 23.54 -3.18
N ALA A 65 -4.06 22.98 -1.99
CA ALA A 65 -4.87 23.54 -0.91
C ALA A 65 -4.23 24.77 -0.23
N GLY A 66 -2.94 25.06 -0.52
CA GLY A 66 -2.22 26.24 -0.04
C GLY A 66 -1.36 26.03 1.19
N HIS A 67 -1.02 24.78 1.50
CA HIS A 67 -0.08 24.46 2.58
C HIS A 67 1.36 24.47 2.07
N THR A 68 2.32 24.72 2.98
CA THR A 68 3.75 24.56 2.72
C THR A 68 4.12 23.12 3.01
N VAL A 69 4.58 22.40 1.98
CA VAL A 69 4.88 20.97 2.10
C VAL A 69 6.28 20.69 1.57
N HIS A 70 7.11 20.06 2.40
CA HIS A 70 8.43 19.57 2.03
C HIS A 70 8.36 18.05 1.92
N PHE A 71 8.72 17.52 0.76
CA PHE A 71 8.58 16.11 0.44
C PHE A 71 9.94 15.48 0.19
N VAL A 72 10.38 14.60 1.09
CA VAL A 72 11.70 13.96 1.03
C VAL A 72 11.61 12.45 1.14
N CYS A 73 12.60 11.77 0.58
CA CYS A 73 12.80 10.34 0.72
C CYS A 73 14.30 10.02 0.53
N ALA A 74 14.66 8.76 0.69
CA ALA A 74 16.02 8.27 0.47
C ALA A 74 15.99 6.79 0.10
N ASP A 75 17.11 6.24 -0.39
CA ASP A 75 17.34 4.80 -0.42
C ASP A 75 17.85 4.32 0.95
N ASP A 76 17.32 3.21 1.44
CA ASP A 76 17.88 2.46 2.57
C ASP A 76 19.09 1.67 2.05
N ALA A 77 20.31 2.12 2.40
CA ALA A 77 21.55 1.77 1.72
C ALA A 77 22.47 0.84 2.52
N HIS A 78 22.08 0.35 3.69
CA HIS A 78 22.95 -0.43 4.57
C HIS A 78 22.54 -1.90 4.71
N GLY A 79 23.42 -2.70 5.29
CA GLY A 79 23.13 -4.09 5.67
C GLY A 79 23.97 -5.14 4.96
N SER A 80 23.98 -6.35 5.53
CA SER A 80 24.73 -7.50 5.02
C SER A 80 24.35 -7.91 3.60
N ALA A 81 23.07 -7.73 3.22
CA ALA A 81 22.59 -8.13 1.90
C ALA A 81 23.22 -7.29 0.77
N ILE A 82 23.43 -5.99 1.01
CA ILE A 82 24.11 -5.08 0.09
C ILE A 82 25.59 -5.47 -0.02
N MET A 83 26.24 -5.69 1.12
CA MET A 83 27.64 -6.12 1.16
C MET A 83 27.88 -7.41 0.36
N LEU A 84 27.08 -8.44 0.61
CA LEU A 84 27.20 -9.74 -0.06
C LEU A 84 26.85 -9.68 -1.55
N ARG A 85 25.91 -8.82 -1.92
CA ARG A 85 25.58 -8.59 -3.33
C ARG A 85 26.73 -7.88 -4.05
N ALA A 86 27.31 -6.84 -3.45
CA ALA A 86 28.46 -6.14 -4.01
C ALA A 86 29.66 -7.07 -4.19
N GLU A 87 29.96 -7.93 -3.20
CA GLU A 87 30.99 -8.97 -3.29
C GLU A 87 30.73 -9.91 -4.48
N LYS A 88 29.50 -10.39 -4.63
CA LYS A 88 29.09 -11.27 -5.73
C LYS A 88 29.22 -10.60 -7.11
N GLU A 89 28.93 -9.31 -7.20
CA GLU A 89 29.05 -8.53 -8.43
C GLU A 89 30.50 -8.04 -8.67
N GLY A 90 31.42 -8.23 -7.74
CA GLY A 90 32.81 -7.82 -7.84
C GLY A 90 33.04 -6.32 -7.78
N ILE A 91 32.14 -5.58 -7.10
CA ILE A 91 32.18 -4.13 -6.94
C ILE A 91 32.13 -3.76 -5.45
N THR A 92 32.38 -2.49 -5.11
CA THR A 92 32.23 -2.03 -3.72
C THR A 92 30.74 -1.81 -3.37
N PRO A 93 30.36 -1.91 -2.09
CA PRO A 93 29.00 -1.57 -1.66
C PRO A 93 28.56 -0.17 -2.07
N GLU A 94 29.47 0.82 -1.99
CA GLU A 94 29.20 2.21 -2.38
C GLU A 94 28.89 2.32 -3.88
N ALA A 95 29.64 1.61 -4.74
CA ALA A 95 29.37 1.59 -6.18
C ALA A 95 28.03 0.93 -6.50
N LEU A 96 27.64 -0.11 -5.73
CA LEU A 96 26.35 -0.78 -5.87
C LEU A 96 25.22 0.17 -5.53
N ILE A 97 25.26 0.81 -4.35
CA ILE A 97 24.17 1.69 -3.89
C ILE A 97 24.06 2.95 -4.76
N ASP A 98 25.18 3.53 -5.23
CA ASP A 98 25.16 4.65 -6.19
C ASP A 98 24.46 4.26 -7.50
N GLY A 99 24.76 3.10 -8.04
CA GLY A 99 24.10 2.57 -9.23
C GLY A 99 22.60 2.31 -9.03
N VAL A 100 22.20 1.85 -7.85
CA VAL A 100 20.79 1.64 -7.49
C VAL A 100 20.09 2.99 -7.32
N TRP A 101 20.67 3.91 -6.57
CA TRP A 101 20.12 5.26 -6.35
C TRP A 101 19.82 6.00 -7.67
N LYS A 102 20.73 5.95 -8.64
CA LYS A 102 20.51 6.55 -9.97
C LYS A 102 19.29 5.98 -10.69
N ARG A 103 19.08 4.64 -10.60
CA ARG A 103 17.92 3.97 -11.21
C ARG A 103 16.63 4.34 -10.48
N HIS A 104 16.63 4.27 -9.14
CA HIS A 104 15.46 4.61 -8.33
C HIS A 104 15.02 6.05 -8.59
N THR A 105 15.96 6.99 -8.57
CA THR A 105 15.68 8.41 -8.86
C THR A 105 15.06 8.60 -10.23
N ALA A 106 15.59 7.92 -11.26
CA ALA A 106 15.05 8.00 -12.62
C ALA A 106 13.64 7.40 -12.71
N ASP A 107 13.42 6.21 -12.12
CA ASP A 107 12.12 5.55 -12.15
C ASP A 107 11.04 6.37 -11.43
N LEU A 108 11.35 6.91 -10.25
CA LEU A 108 10.45 7.76 -9.49
C LEU A 108 10.09 9.05 -10.24
N ALA A 109 11.08 9.71 -10.84
CA ALA A 109 10.87 10.91 -11.64
C ALA A 109 10.01 10.63 -12.89
N ASP A 110 10.27 9.52 -13.60
CA ASP A 110 9.50 9.12 -14.78
C ASP A 110 8.05 8.72 -14.43
N PHE A 111 7.78 8.26 -13.19
CA PHE A 111 6.43 8.09 -12.65
C PHE A 111 5.77 9.41 -12.19
N GLY A 112 6.47 10.54 -12.30
CA GLY A 112 5.98 11.84 -11.88
C GLY A 112 5.94 12.04 -10.37
N VAL A 113 6.69 11.27 -9.58
CA VAL A 113 6.86 11.48 -8.15
C VAL A 113 7.86 12.63 -7.94
N ALA A 114 7.39 13.73 -7.34
CA ALA A 114 8.13 14.98 -7.26
C ALA A 114 8.68 15.25 -5.85
N TYR A 115 9.70 14.48 -5.45
CA TYR A 115 10.45 14.78 -4.23
C TYR A 115 11.18 16.11 -4.33
N ASP A 116 11.14 16.90 -3.27
CA ASP A 116 12.00 18.08 -3.15
C ASP A 116 13.47 17.67 -2.97
N HIS A 117 13.69 16.53 -2.31
CA HIS A 117 14.99 15.89 -2.20
C HIS A 117 14.87 14.38 -2.05
N TYR A 118 15.65 13.64 -2.83
CA TYR A 118 15.79 12.19 -2.73
C TYR A 118 17.25 11.84 -2.44
N SER A 119 17.51 11.28 -1.27
CA SER A 119 18.84 11.03 -0.71
C SER A 119 19.18 9.54 -0.67
N SER A 120 20.15 9.20 0.15
CA SER A 120 20.55 7.84 0.55
C SER A 120 20.83 7.85 2.04
N THR A 121 20.63 6.73 2.73
CA THR A 121 21.03 6.63 4.14
C THR A 121 22.55 6.59 4.33
N HIS A 122 23.33 6.34 3.28
CA HIS A 122 24.79 6.35 3.33
C HIS A 122 25.35 7.76 3.09
N THR A 123 25.01 8.70 3.96
CA THR A 123 25.51 10.11 3.91
C THR A 123 26.06 10.55 5.25
N ASP A 124 26.90 11.61 5.23
CA ASP A 124 27.45 12.21 6.45
C ASP A 124 26.32 12.77 7.33
N ALA A 125 25.32 13.40 6.75
CA ALA A 125 24.16 13.92 7.48
C ALA A 125 23.43 12.80 8.24
N ASN A 126 23.23 11.64 7.64
CA ASN A 126 22.60 10.51 8.32
C ASN A 126 23.49 9.91 9.41
N ARG A 127 24.79 9.80 9.17
CA ARG A 127 25.77 9.34 10.18
C ARG A 127 25.77 10.24 11.41
N GLU A 128 25.81 11.55 11.23
CA GLU A 128 25.82 12.54 12.31
C GLU A 128 24.53 12.48 13.13
N LEU A 129 23.37 12.46 12.47
CA LEU A 129 22.07 12.42 13.14
C LEU A 129 21.83 11.08 13.86
N THR A 130 22.24 9.96 13.28
CA THR A 130 22.18 8.64 13.93
C THR A 130 23.05 8.60 15.18
N ALA A 131 24.28 9.10 15.09
CA ALA A 131 25.16 9.23 16.25
C ALA A 131 24.58 10.15 17.34
N ARG A 132 24.01 11.30 16.95
CA ARG A 132 23.35 12.22 17.88
C ARG A 132 22.21 11.55 18.64
N ILE A 133 21.30 10.86 17.94
CA ILE A 133 20.16 10.16 18.56
C ILE A 133 20.66 9.05 19.49
N TRP A 134 21.60 8.23 19.04
CA TRP A 134 22.19 7.16 19.85
C TRP A 134 22.84 7.68 21.14
N LEU A 135 23.65 8.71 21.05
CA LEU A 135 24.31 9.31 22.21
C LEU A 135 23.32 9.92 23.20
N ALA A 136 22.24 10.50 22.71
CA ALA A 136 21.16 11.02 23.56
C ALA A 136 20.43 9.86 24.29
N LEU A 137 20.08 8.79 23.61
CA LEU A 137 19.51 7.58 24.22
C LEU A 137 20.44 6.97 25.28
N LYS A 138 21.75 6.91 25.00
CA LYS A 138 22.78 6.41 25.94
C LYS A 138 22.87 7.32 27.17
N ALA A 139 22.90 8.64 26.99
CA ALA A 139 22.92 9.61 28.07
C ALA A 139 21.65 9.59 28.92
N GLY A 140 20.49 9.35 28.33
CA GLY A 140 19.20 9.15 28.99
C GLY A 140 19.06 7.83 29.74
N GLY A 141 20.06 6.92 29.62
CA GLY A 141 20.03 5.61 30.26
C GLY A 141 19.11 4.60 29.58
N HIS A 142 18.64 4.87 28.36
CA HIS A 142 17.71 4.02 27.59
C HIS A 142 18.39 2.94 26.76
N THR A 143 19.67 2.71 26.98
CA THR A 143 20.44 1.65 26.32
C THR A 143 20.97 0.63 27.31
N GLU A 144 21.19 -0.60 26.85
CA GLU A 144 21.88 -1.65 27.58
C GLU A 144 22.78 -2.45 26.67
N SER A 145 23.76 -3.16 27.25
CA SER A 145 24.57 -4.12 26.51
C SER A 145 24.55 -5.48 27.19
N ARG A 146 24.53 -6.55 26.40
CA ARG A 146 24.56 -7.93 26.91
C ARG A 146 25.14 -8.89 25.88
N PRO A 147 25.70 -10.03 26.33
CA PRO A 147 26.19 -11.06 25.43
C PRO A 147 25.01 -11.76 24.72
N VAL A 148 25.21 -12.03 23.41
CA VAL A 148 24.27 -12.77 22.56
C VAL A 148 25.03 -13.90 21.89
N LYS A 149 24.43 -15.10 21.87
CA LYS A 149 24.96 -16.25 21.14
C LYS A 149 24.35 -16.33 19.76
N GLN A 150 25.18 -16.33 18.74
CA GLN A 150 24.72 -16.38 17.34
C GLN A 150 25.61 -17.38 16.54
N LEU A 151 25.07 -17.86 15.42
CA LEU A 151 25.80 -18.69 14.49
C LEU A 151 26.78 -17.83 13.67
N TYR A 152 28.01 -18.30 13.59
CA TYR A 152 29.17 -17.63 12.96
C TYR A 152 29.72 -18.49 11.83
N ASP A 153 29.95 -17.88 10.68
CA ASP A 153 30.58 -18.52 9.54
C ASP A 153 32.12 -18.44 9.69
N PRO A 154 32.83 -19.55 9.90
CA PRO A 154 34.27 -19.51 10.10
C PRO A 154 35.05 -19.19 8.83
N VAL A 155 34.48 -19.41 7.64
CA VAL A 155 35.12 -19.16 6.34
C VAL A 155 34.99 -17.67 5.95
N LYS A 156 33.83 -17.10 6.16
CA LYS A 156 33.57 -15.67 5.89
C LYS A 156 33.92 -14.77 7.08
N ALA A 157 34.24 -15.34 8.21
CA ALA A 157 34.56 -14.64 9.46
C ALA A 157 33.47 -13.63 9.85
N MET A 158 32.17 -14.04 9.75
CA MET A 158 31.03 -13.18 10.04
C MET A 158 29.93 -13.91 10.80
N PHE A 159 29.17 -13.16 11.63
CA PHE A 159 27.92 -13.65 12.21
C PHE A 159 26.84 -13.71 11.13
N LEU A 160 26.04 -14.78 11.16
CA LEU A 160 25.05 -15.05 10.12
C LEU A 160 23.67 -14.57 10.56
N PRO A 161 22.99 -13.69 9.81
CA PRO A 161 21.56 -13.47 9.93
C PRO A 161 20.79 -14.77 9.65
N ASP A 162 19.59 -14.92 10.24
CA ASP A 162 18.78 -16.15 10.17
C ASP A 162 18.55 -16.65 8.73
N ARG A 163 18.39 -15.75 7.77
CA ARG A 163 18.19 -16.09 6.34
C ARG A 163 19.46 -16.46 5.58
N TYR A 164 20.61 -16.34 6.20
CA TYR A 164 21.87 -16.84 5.67
C TYR A 164 22.28 -18.20 6.25
N ILE A 165 21.37 -18.80 7.02
CA ILE A 165 21.51 -20.12 7.60
C ILE A 165 20.41 -21.01 7.02
N LYS A 166 20.79 -22.17 6.53
CA LYS A 166 19.87 -23.23 6.14
C LYS A 166 20.23 -24.53 6.81
N GLY A 167 19.22 -25.40 6.93
CA GLY A 167 19.40 -26.71 7.52
C GLY A 167 18.15 -27.56 7.37
N GLU A 168 18.10 -28.66 8.10
CA GLU A 168 16.96 -29.54 8.14
C GLU A 168 16.02 -29.11 9.29
N CYS A 169 14.73 -29.03 9.01
CA CYS A 169 13.73 -28.65 10.02
C CYS A 169 13.69 -29.63 11.19
N PRO A 170 13.76 -29.17 12.44
CA PRO A 170 13.77 -30.05 13.62
C PRO A 170 12.47 -30.83 13.81
N LYS A 171 11.36 -30.40 13.17
CA LYS A 171 10.04 -31.03 13.32
C LYS A 171 9.66 -31.97 12.19
N CYS A 172 9.82 -31.55 10.94
CA CYS A 172 9.35 -32.32 9.78
C CYS A 172 10.49 -32.87 8.91
N HIS A 173 11.73 -32.64 9.28
CA HIS A 173 12.93 -33.09 8.59
C HIS A 173 13.06 -32.63 7.12
N SER A 174 12.31 -31.61 6.71
CA SER A 174 12.48 -30.99 5.38
C SER A 174 13.82 -30.31 5.31
N LYS A 175 14.60 -30.59 4.24
CA LYS A 175 15.91 -30.01 4.00
C LYS A 175 15.81 -28.56 3.49
N ASP A 176 16.93 -27.85 3.57
CA ASP A 176 17.11 -26.51 3.02
C ASP A 176 16.15 -25.43 3.57
N GLN A 177 15.69 -25.62 4.82
CA GLN A 177 14.84 -24.66 5.51
C GLN A 177 15.68 -23.53 6.13
N TYR A 178 15.14 -22.30 6.09
CA TYR A 178 15.83 -21.13 6.67
C TYR A 178 15.85 -21.15 8.21
N GLY A 179 16.73 -20.35 8.80
CA GLY A 179 16.95 -20.31 10.25
C GLY A 179 15.80 -19.74 11.09
N ASP A 180 14.83 -19.09 10.48
CA ASP A 180 13.68 -18.44 11.13
C ASP A 180 12.40 -19.29 11.12
N GLY A 181 12.34 -20.35 10.30
CA GLY A 181 11.16 -21.20 10.24
C GLY A 181 11.10 -22.12 9.03
N CYS A 182 10.26 -23.13 9.13
CA CYS A 182 10.06 -24.13 8.09
C CYS A 182 8.98 -23.71 7.10
N GLU A 183 9.35 -23.55 5.83
CA GLU A 183 8.40 -23.23 4.75
C GLU A 183 7.44 -24.39 4.43
N VAL A 184 7.78 -25.62 4.83
CA VAL A 184 7.00 -26.82 4.54
C VAL A 184 5.95 -27.08 5.61
N CYS A 185 6.29 -27.02 6.92
CA CYS A 185 5.36 -27.34 8.00
C CYS A 185 4.94 -26.11 8.83
N GLY A 186 5.47 -24.92 8.53
CA GLY A 186 5.11 -23.67 9.21
C GLY A 186 5.62 -23.53 10.65
N THR A 187 6.51 -24.45 11.12
CA THR A 187 7.04 -24.38 12.50
C THR A 187 8.10 -23.29 12.57
N ALA A 188 7.95 -22.36 13.51
CA ALA A 188 8.99 -21.40 13.87
C ALA A 188 10.01 -22.05 14.83
N TYR A 189 11.28 -21.72 14.65
CA TYR A 189 12.41 -22.17 15.46
C TYR A 189 13.53 -21.13 15.40
N THR A 190 14.58 -21.31 16.19
CA THR A 190 15.79 -20.49 16.09
C THR A 190 16.81 -21.16 15.16
N PRO A 191 17.77 -20.41 14.58
CA PRO A 191 18.82 -21.00 13.74
C PRO A 191 19.61 -22.12 14.42
N ALA A 192 19.76 -22.05 15.74
CA ALA A 192 20.44 -23.07 16.54
C ALA A 192 19.67 -24.39 16.67
N ASP A 193 18.38 -24.39 16.39
CA ASP A 193 17.51 -25.59 16.45
C ASP A 193 17.55 -26.41 15.14
N LEU A 194 18.12 -25.86 14.06
CA LEU A 194 18.24 -26.56 12.78
C LEU A 194 19.16 -27.77 12.90
N ILE A 195 18.76 -28.85 12.24
CA ILE A 195 19.59 -30.06 12.10
C ILE A 195 20.56 -29.84 10.92
N ASN A 196 21.84 -30.12 11.13
CA ASN A 196 22.89 -29.92 10.14
C ASN A 196 22.84 -28.50 9.48
N PRO A 197 22.93 -27.43 10.27
CA PRO A 197 22.93 -26.10 9.72
C PRO A 197 24.15 -25.82 8.86
N TYR A 198 23.95 -25.06 7.77
CA TYR A 198 25.07 -24.62 6.92
C TYR A 198 24.86 -23.14 6.53
N SER A 199 25.97 -22.44 6.31
CA SER A 199 25.98 -21.07 5.79
C SER A 199 25.60 -21.06 4.31
N VAL A 200 24.61 -20.27 3.94
CA VAL A 200 24.24 -20.06 2.53
C VAL A 200 25.35 -19.33 1.76
N VAL A 201 26.20 -18.59 2.47
CA VAL A 201 27.26 -17.77 1.88
C VAL A 201 28.48 -18.56 1.51
N SER A 202 28.92 -19.48 2.39
CA SER A 202 30.17 -20.25 2.20
C SER A 202 29.96 -21.76 2.06
N GLY A 203 28.80 -22.29 2.44
CA GLY A 203 28.51 -23.71 2.55
C GLY A 203 29.12 -24.37 3.82
N ALA A 204 29.86 -23.61 4.65
CA ALA A 204 30.48 -24.13 5.87
C ALA A 204 29.43 -24.42 6.95
N THR A 205 29.75 -25.35 7.85
CA THR A 205 28.99 -25.57 9.10
C THR A 205 29.28 -24.39 10.04
N PRO A 206 28.24 -23.62 10.45
CA PRO A 206 28.49 -22.49 11.34
C PRO A 206 28.79 -22.91 12.77
N GLU A 207 29.56 -22.07 13.46
CA GLU A 207 29.92 -22.25 14.87
C GLU A 207 29.06 -21.32 15.75
N LEU A 208 28.69 -21.78 16.97
CA LEU A 208 28.03 -20.90 17.93
C LEU A 208 29.09 -20.04 18.64
N LYS A 209 29.02 -18.71 18.44
CA LYS A 209 29.90 -17.74 19.11
C LYS A 209 29.10 -16.72 19.89
N GLU A 210 29.74 -16.16 20.92
CA GLU A 210 29.16 -15.11 21.75
C GLU A 210 29.75 -13.75 21.35
N SER A 211 28.87 -12.73 21.23
CA SER A 211 29.29 -11.36 21.01
C SER A 211 28.44 -10.40 21.87
N THR A 212 29.06 -9.31 22.31
CA THR A 212 28.33 -8.26 23.04
C THR A 212 27.50 -7.43 22.07
N HIS A 213 26.18 -7.36 22.30
CA HIS A 213 25.27 -6.55 21.53
C HIS A 213 24.73 -5.39 22.37
N PHE A 214 24.32 -4.33 21.68
CA PHE A 214 23.72 -3.14 22.24
C PHE A 214 22.23 -3.13 21.92
N PHE A 215 21.45 -2.67 22.90
CA PHE A 215 20.00 -2.67 22.84
C PHE A 215 19.43 -1.32 23.23
N VAL A 216 18.29 -0.94 22.64
CA VAL A 216 17.42 0.12 23.14
C VAL A 216 16.35 -0.52 24.01
N LYS A 217 16.18 -0.02 25.25
CA LYS A 217 15.20 -0.49 26.23
C LYS A 217 13.82 0.07 25.87
N LEU A 218 13.11 -0.61 24.95
CA LEU A 218 11.83 -0.14 24.44
C LEU A 218 10.76 -0.04 25.54
N ALA A 219 10.85 -0.89 26.57
CA ALA A 219 9.94 -0.87 27.72
C ALA A 219 9.97 0.47 28.50
N ASP A 220 11.10 1.22 28.48
CA ASP A 220 11.18 2.53 29.12
C ASP A 220 10.19 3.54 28.50
N PHE A 221 9.75 3.30 27.28
CA PHE A 221 8.87 4.18 26.50
C PHE A 221 7.41 3.70 26.44
N GLU A 222 7.05 2.61 27.13
CA GLU A 222 5.73 1.98 26.97
C GLU A 222 4.56 2.94 27.25
N THR A 223 4.61 3.69 28.34
CA THR A 223 3.57 4.67 28.69
C THR A 223 3.46 5.76 27.62
N MET A 224 4.59 6.35 27.24
CA MET A 224 4.65 7.40 26.21
C MET A 224 4.09 6.88 24.88
N LEU A 225 4.43 5.66 24.48
CA LEU A 225 3.96 5.07 23.22
C LEU A 225 2.45 4.84 23.24
N LYS A 226 1.89 4.33 24.35
CA LYS A 226 0.43 4.15 24.51
C LYS A 226 -0.30 5.48 24.39
N ASP A 227 0.18 6.52 25.07
CA ASP A 227 -0.42 7.86 25.06
C ASP A 227 -0.31 8.50 23.68
N TRP A 228 0.85 8.39 23.02
CA TRP A 228 1.07 8.91 21.68
C TRP A 228 0.16 8.21 20.64
N LEU A 229 0.06 6.88 20.68
CA LEU A 229 -0.80 6.11 19.77
C LEU A 229 -2.28 6.51 19.91
N ALA A 230 -2.75 6.65 21.16
CA ALA A 230 -4.12 7.11 21.44
C ALA A 230 -4.36 8.51 20.88
N GLN A 231 -3.46 9.47 21.16
CA GLN A 231 -3.54 10.84 20.64
C GLN A 231 -3.53 10.88 19.10
N ARG A 232 -2.67 10.08 18.44
CA ARG A 232 -2.59 10.07 16.97
C ARG A 232 -3.84 9.47 16.35
N ARG A 233 -4.39 8.40 16.93
CA ARG A 233 -5.69 7.82 16.52
C ARG A 233 -6.81 8.85 16.63
N ASP A 234 -6.94 9.49 17.78
CA ASP A 234 -8.03 10.43 18.07
C ASP A 234 -7.93 11.71 17.22
N ALA A 235 -6.72 12.10 16.83
CA ALA A 235 -6.46 13.19 15.90
C ALA A 235 -6.54 12.79 14.40
N GLY A 236 -6.84 11.52 14.07
CA GLY A 236 -6.89 11.03 12.69
C GLY A 236 -5.53 10.88 12.01
N GLY A 237 -4.44 10.97 12.78
CA GLY A 237 -3.06 10.78 12.28
C GLY A 237 -2.60 9.32 12.23
N LEU A 238 -3.41 8.39 12.71
CA LEU A 238 -3.14 6.94 12.68
C LEU A 238 -4.46 6.17 12.61
N GLN A 239 -4.52 5.14 11.75
CA GLN A 239 -5.70 4.30 11.61
C GLN A 239 -5.96 3.48 12.88
N ALA A 240 -7.23 3.31 13.24
CA ALA A 240 -7.63 2.55 14.44
C ALA A 240 -7.18 1.08 14.37
N GLU A 241 -7.22 0.48 13.19
CA GLU A 241 -6.78 -0.90 12.95
C GLU A 241 -5.29 -1.08 13.29
N VAL A 242 -4.45 -0.08 13.01
CA VAL A 242 -3.03 -0.09 13.37
C VAL A 242 -2.87 -0.11 14.88
N VAL A 243 -3.58 0.79 15.59
CA VAL A 243 -3.52 0.87 17.05
C VAL A 243 -3.99 -0.45 17.68
N ASN A 244 -5.08 -1.02 17.18
CA ASN A 244 -5.60 -2.30 17.69
C ASN A 244 -4.59 -3.44 17.50
N LYS A 245 -3.93 -3.52 16.36
CA LYS A 245 -2.90 -4.53 16.10
C LYS A 245 -1.71 -4.41 17.05
N LEU A 246 -1.35 -3.20 17.45
CA LEU A 246 -0.22 -2.96 18.36
C LEU A 246 -0.53 -3.35 19.81
N GLN A 247 -1.81 -3.53 20.20
CA GLN A 247 -2.17 -3.98 21.56
C GLN A 247 -1.55 -5.34 21.90
N GLU A 248 -1.39 -6.22 20.94
CA GLU A 248 -0.76 -7.53 21.12
C GLU A 248 0.68 -7.38 21.64
N TRP A 249 1.45 -6.41 21.09
CA TRP A 249 2.83 -6.14 21.52
C TRP A 249 2.90 -5.61 22.96
N PHE A 250 1.95 -4.78 23.34
CA PHE A 250 1.88 -4.28 24.72
C PHE A 250 1.45 -5.36 25.70
N ALA A 251 0.57 -6.29 25.29
CA ALA A 251 0.14 -7.42 26.12
C ALA A 251 1.28 -8.40 26.39
N ASP A 252 2.15 -8.63 25.40
CA ASP A 252 3.34 -9.49 25.51
C ASP A 252 4.50 -8.80 26.27
N GLY A 253 4.39 -7.49 26.51
CA GLY A 253 5.44 -6.63 27.07
C GLY A 253 6.50 -6.25 26.04
N LEU A 254 6.84 -4.96 25.98
CA LEU A 254 7.86 -4.45 25.05
C LEU A 254 9.25 -4.92 25.49
N ARG A 255 9.98 -5.53 24.56
CA ARG A 255 11.33 -6.05 24.81
C ARG A 255 12.39 -5.08 24.31
N SER A 256 13.59 -5.17 24.90
CA SER A 256 14.76 -4.44 24.40
C SER A 256 15.07 -4.83 22.97
N TRP A 257 15.26 -3.84 22.11
CA TRP A 257 15.52 -4.01 20.69
C TRP A 257 17.01 -4.03 20.41
N ASP A 258 17.51 -5.10 19.78
CA ASP A 258 18.91 -5.25 19.35
C ASP A 258 19.23 -4.30 18.19
N VAL A 259 20.11 -3.35 18.44
CA VAL A 259 20.46 -2.27 17.51
C VAL A 259 21.89 -2.37 16.96
N SER A 260 22.62 -3.45 17.28
CA SER A 260 24.01 -3.60 16.85
C SER A 260 24.24 -4.80 15.94
N ARG A 261 25.28 -4.71 15.13
CA ARG A 261 25.81 -5.80 14.30
C ARG A 261 27.32 -5.83 14.39
N ASP A 262 27.90 -7.03 14.27
CA ASP A 262 29.35 -7.25 14.27
C ASP A 262 29.94 -7.07 12.88
N ALA A 263 31.22 -6.68 12.83
CA ALA A 263 32.00 -6.70 11.60
C ALA A 263 32.15 -8.15 11.04
N PRO A 264 32.18 -8.32 9.69
CA PRO A 264 32.03 -7.30 8.67
C PRO A 264 30.59 -6.95 8.43
N TYR A 265 30.29 -5.65 8.34
CA TYR A 265 28.94 -5.14 8.09
C TYR A 265 29.05 -3.82 7.34
N PHE A 266 28.21 -3.60 6.34
CA PHE A 266 28.13 -2.34 5.63
C PHE A 266 27.10 -1.43 6.30
N GLY A 267 27.56 -0.37 6.97
CA GLY A 267 26.75 0.55 7.75
C GLY A 267 27.63 1.49 8.58
N PHE A 268 27.04 2.25 9.49
CA PHE A 268 27.78 3.15 10.36
C PHE A 268 28.23 2.46 11.65
N GLU A 269 29.48 2.69 12.03
CA GLU A 269 30.03 2.21 13.29
C GLU A 269 29.38 2.94 14.47
N ILE A 270 29.10 2.20 15.55
CA ILE A 270 28.53 2.78 16.79
C ILE A 270 29.60 3.62 17.47
N PRO A 271 29.33 4.88 17.81
CA PRO A 271 30.30 5.77 18.44
C PRO A 271 30.91 5.20 19.73
N GLY A 272 32.24 5.04 19.75
CA GLY A 272 33.00 4.51 20.88
C GLY A 272 33.03 2.99 20.99
N GLU A 273 32.46 2.22 20.04
CA GLU A 273 32.39 0.77 20.07
C GLU A 273 33.00 0.17 18.78
N PRO A 274 34.35 0.09 18.68
CA PRO A 274 35.02 -0.36 17.46
C PRO A 274 34.57 -1.76 17.00
N GLY A 275 34.32 -1.93 15.70
CA GLY A 275 33.84 -3.16 15.10
C GLY A 275 32.38 -3.49 15.36
N LYS A 276 31.62 -2.56 15.95
CA LYS A 276 30.18 -2.65 16.12
C LYS A 276 29.48 -1.61 15.25
N PHE A 277 28.50 -2.05 14.51
CA PHE A 277 27.75 -1.24 13.54
C PHE A 277 26.30 -1.12 13.96
N PHE A 278 25.64 -0.01 13.61
CA PHE A 278 24.21 0.10 13.76
C PHE A 278 23.49 -0.90 12.85
N TYR A 279 22.47 -1.53 13.39
CA TYR A 279 21.53 -2.30 12.58
C TYR A 279 20.76 -1.33 11.66
N VAL A 280 20.58 -1.72 10.40
CA VAL A 280 19.96 -0.88 9.35
C VAL A 280 18.66 -0.20 9.74
N TRP A 281 17.83 -0.80 10.57
CA TRP A 281 16.60 -0.20 11.05
C TRP A 281 16.78 0.87 12.13
N VAL A 282 18.00 1.14 12.58
CA VAL A 282 18.32 2.28 13.44
C VAL A 282 18.54 3.53 12.60
N ASP A 283 19.35 3.43 11.56
CA ASP A 283 19.73 4.56 10.73
C ASP A 283 18.78 4.81 9.54
N ALA A 284 18.00 3.80 9.12
CA ALA A 284 17.01 3.96 8.07
C ALA A 284 15.97 5.06 8.38
N PRO A 285 15.24 5.05 9.51
CA PRO A 285 14.27 6.11 9.79
C PRO A 285 14.95 7.46 10.06
N VAL A 286 16.20 7.49 10.52
CA VAL A 286 16.97 8.75 10.62
C VAL A 286 17.22 9.35 9.25
N GLY A 287 17.28 8.54 8.20
CA GLY A 287 17.38 8.97 6.81
C GLY A 287 16.31 9.96 6.38
N TYR A 288 15.13 9.93 6.99
CA TYR A 288 14.10 10.95 6.76
C TYR A 288 14.56 12.35 7.19
N LEU A 289 15.15 12.44 8.38
CA LEU A 289 15.67 13.69 8.91
C LEU A 289 16.95 14.12 8.17
N ALA A 290 17.79 13.16 7.78
CA ALA A 290 18.98 13.42 7.00
C ALA A 290 18.66 14.00 5.62
N ALA A 291 17.71 13.40 4.90
CA ALA A 291 17.24 13.93 3.63
C ALA A 291 16.64 15.35 3.77
N PHE A 292 15.91 15.61 4.86
CA PHE A 292 15.39 16.94 5.12
C PHE A 292 16.50 17.93 5.50
N LYS A 293 17.52 17.51 6.27
CA LYS A 293 18.71 18.32 6.56
C LYS A 293 19.43 18.74 5.29
N GLU A 294 19.66 17.81 4.38
CA GLU A 294 20.29 18.08 3.09
C GLU A 294 19.48 19.05 2.23
N LEU A 295 18.14 18.94 2.28
CA LEU A 295 17.26 19.91 1.63
C LEU A 295 17.41 21.30 2.24
N CYS A 296 17.44 21.41 3.57
CA CYS A 296 17.66 22.68 4.30
C CYS A 296 19.04 23.30 3.94
N ASP A 297 20.10 22.48 3.97
CA ASP A 297 21.46 22.90 3.64
C ASP A 297 21.60 23.40 2.21
N SER A 298 20.78 22.86 1.30
CA SER A 298 20.76 23.27 -0.12
C SER A 298 20.14 24.65 -0.37
N GLY A 299 19.43 25.21 0.58
CA GLY A 299 18.70 26.48 0.44
C GLY A 299 17.49 26.43 -0.50
N ARG A 300 17.12 25.24 -1.03
CA ARG A 300 15.94 25.07 -1.88
C ARG A 300 14.64 25.29 -1.09
N ASN A 301 13.57 25.62 -1.81
CA ASN A 301 12.25 25.87 -1.24
C ASN A 301 12.22 26.98 -0.17
N GLY A 302 13.22 27.87 -0.15
CA GLY A 302 13.35 28.93 0.84
C GLY A 302 13.81 28.49 2.22
N LEU A 303 14.21 27.23 2.36
CA LEU A 303 14.74 26.64 3.59
C LEU A 303 16.17 27.11 3.88
N LYS A 304 16.54 27.04 5.17
CA LYS A 304 17.88 27.35 5.69
C LYS A 304 18.39 26.20 6.54
N PRO A 305 19.70 26.05 6.76
CA PRO A 305 20.27 24.98 7.58
C PRO A 305 19.63 24.85 8.97
N ASP A 306 19.32 25.97 9.62
CA ASP A 306 18.70 25.99 10.96
C ASP A 306 17.23 25.52 10.98
N ASP A 307 16.58 25.40 9.81
CA ASP A 307 15.19 24.94 9.74
C ASP A 307 15.04 23.48 10.16
N LEU A 308 16.07 22.65 10.03
CA LEU A 308 16.01 21.28 10.56
C LEU A 308 15.63 21.30 12.05
N GLU A 309 16.38 22.06 12.87
CA GLU A 309 16.13 22.11 14.32
C GLU A 309 14.73 22.66 14.63
N ARG A 310 14.26 23.64 13.87
CA ARG A 310 12.90 24.17 14.00
C ARG A 310 11.82 23.11 13.76
N PHE A 311 12.05 22.19 12.84
CA PHE A 311 11.11 21.10 12.54
C PHE A 311 11.16 19.97 13.56
N ILE A 312 12.35 19.58 14.06
CA ILE A 312 12.51 18.35 14.85
C ILE A 312 12.49 18.56 16.36
N ARG A 313 12.58 19.79 16.87
CA ARG A 313 12.51 20.04 18.32
C ARG A 313 11.13 19.62 18.89
N ALA A 314 11.10 19.21 20.15
CA ALA A 314 9.92 18.63 20.80
C ALA A 314 8.67 19.52 20.78
N ASP A 315 8.84 20.84 20.83
CA ASP A 315 7.78 21.87 20.83
C ASP A 315 7.45 22.42 19.43
N SER A 316 7.95 21.82 18.37
CA SER A 316 7.68 22.26 16.99
C SER A 316 6.19 22.18 16.65
N THR A 317 5.68 23.20 15.96
CA THR A 317 4.32 23.25 15.41
C THR A 317 4.24 22.74 13.97
N ALA A 318 5.38 22.54 13.29
CA ALA A 318 5.43 21.90 11.97
C ALA A 318 4.95 20.46 12.07
N GLU A 319 4.36 19.92 11.03
CA GLU A 319 3.89 18.54 11.03
C GLU A 319 4.94 17.60 10.42
N MET A 320 4.99 16.35 10.90
CA MET A 320 5.80 15.28 10.34
C MET A 320 4.88 14.12 10.00
N VAL A 321 4.76 13.82 8.70
CA VAL A 321 3.81 12.84 8.15
C VAL A 321 4.57 11.77 7.39
N HIS A 322 4.43 10.53 7.82
CA HIS A 322 5.01 9.36 7.16
C HIS A 322 3.95 8.59 6.37
N PHE A 323 4.31 8.13 5.18
CA PHE A 323 3.57 7.13 4.40
C PHE A 323 4.35 5.84 4.40
N ILE A 324 3.72 4.72 4.74
CA ILE A 324 4.40 3.42 4.90
C ILE A 324 3.51 2.24 4.49
N GLY A 325 4.14 1.14 4.10
CA GLY A 325 3.49 -0.16 3.97
C GLY A 325 3.18 -0.80 5.34
N LYS A 326 2.20 -1.69 5.38
CA LYS A 326 1.76 -2.37 6.63
C LYS A 326 2.81 -3.32 7.24
N ASP A 327 3.85 -3.67 6.51
CA ASP A 327 4.95 -4.55 6.95
C ASP A 327 5.93 -3.87 7.91
N ILE A 328 6.00 -2.53 7.89
CA ILE A 328 6.93 -1.74 8.71
C ILE A 328 6.22 -0.90 9.79
N ILE A 329 4.98 -1.27 10.12
CA ILE A 329 4.19 -0.60 11.17
C ILE A 329 4.99 -0.49 12.47
N TYR A 330 5.57 -1.59 12.96
CA TYR A 330 6.27 -1.63 14.26
C TYR A 330 7.43 -0.63 14.32
N PHE A 331 8.20 -0.51 13.25
CA PHE A 331 9.32 0.42 13.19
C PHE A 331 8.87 1.87 13.29
N HIS A 332 7.77 2.24 12.64
CA HIS A 332 7.30 3.61 12.58
C HIS A 332 6.36 4.00 13.73
N THR A 333 5.82 3.02 14.46
CA THR A 333 4.84 3.28 15.53
C THR A 333 5.31 2.90 16.93
N LEU A 334 6.41 2.13 17.04
CA LEU A 334 7.05 1.79 18.32
C LEU A 334 8.50 2.30 18.37
N PHE A 335 9.38 1.78 17.50
CA PHE A 335 10.81 2.07 17.57
C PHE A 335 11.14 3.52 17.23
N TRP A 336 10.66 4.03 16.12
CA TRP A 336 10.95 5.39 15.69
C TRP A 336 10.45 6.46 16.65
N PRO A 337 9.17 6.45 17.12
CA PRO A 337 8.73 7.40 18.15
C PRO A 337 9.50 7.30 19.47
N ALA A 338 9.89 6.08 19.87
CA ALA A 338 10.71 5.90 21.09
C ALA A 338 12.10 6.51 20.93
N MET A 339 12.76 6.29 19.79
CA MET A 339 14.08 6.90 19.50
C MET A 339 14.02 8.42 19.49
N LEU A 340 13.04 9.00 18.82
CA LEU A 340 12.84 10.44 18.76
C LEU A 340 12.58 11.03 20.15
N HIS A 341 11.64 10.47 20.89
CA HIS A 341 11.30 10.91 22.22
C HIS A 341 12.50 10.82 23.19
N GLY A 342 13.20 9.68 23.19
CA GLY A 342 14.39 9.47 24.02
C GLY A 342 15.56 10.39 23.66
N ALA A 343 15.59 10.89 22.43
CA ALA A 343 16.55 11.91 22.00
C ALA A 343 16.07 13.37 22.22
N GLY A 344 14.92 13.57 22.87
CA GLY A 344 14.34 14.90 23.09
C GLY A 344 13.79 15.56 21.82
N LEU A 345 13.51 14.76 20.79
CA LEU A 345 12.96 15.22 19.52
C LEU A 345 11.44 14.99 19.46
N ARG A 346 10.77 15.69 18.55
CA ARG A 346 9.33 15.50 18.32
C ARG A 346 9.05 14.13 17.69
N THR A 347 7.91 13.54 18.07
CA THR A 347 7.37 12.33 17.44
C THR A 347 6.54 12.69 16.20
N PRO A 348 6.30 11.73 15.26
CA PRO A 348 5.49 11.98 14.07
C PRO A 348 4.08 12.49 14.40
N THR A 349 3.57 13.39 13.56
CA THR A 349 2.20 13.89 13.64
C THR A 349 1.21 12.88 13.08
N ALA A 350 1.61 12.17 12.01
CA ALA A 350 0.81 11.13 11.39
C ALA A 350 1.70 10.03 10.80
N VAL A 351 1.19 8.79 10.84
CA VAL A 351 1.74 7.64 10.13
C VAL A 351 0.62 7.00 9.32
N ASN A 352 0.68 7.18 8.01
CA ASN A 352 -0.33 6.72 7.06
C ASN A 352 0.07 5.36 6.52
N VAL A 353 -0.69 4.33 6.87
CA VAL A 353 -0.38 2.94 6.53
C VAL A 353 -1.29 2.47 5.39
N HIS A 354 -0.71 1.81 4.39
CA HIS A 354 -1.44 1.16 3.31
C HIS A 354 -1.22 -0.36 3.28
N GLY A 355 -2.14 -1.08 2.60
CA GLY A 355 -2.03 -2.51 2.35
C GLY A 355 -1.01 -2.84 1.26
N PHE A 356 -0.81 -4.13 0.98
CA PHE A 356 0.06 -4.58 -0.10
C PHE A 356 -0.59 -4.43 -1.47
N LEU A 357 0.24 -4.40 -2.51
CA LEU A 357 -0.22 -4.54 -3.89
C LEU A 357 -0.30 -6.03 -4.25
N THR A 358 -1.46 -6.44 -4.77
CA THR A 358 -1.64 -7.71 -5.48
C THR A 358 -1.81 -7.44 -6.97
N VAL A 359 -1.61 -8.45 -7.81
CA VAL A 359 -1.80 -8.37 -9.26
C VAL A 359 -2.70 -9.52 -9.68
N ASN A 360 -3.87 -9.20 -10.25
CA ASN A 360 -4.91 -10.17 -10.61
C ASN A 360 -5.24 -11.13 -9.43
N GLY A 361 -5.45 -10.58 -8.23
CA GLY A 361 -5.77 -11.32 -7.01
C GLY A 361 -4.61 -12.14 -6.41
N ALA A 362 -3.41 -12.08 -6.98
CA ALA A 362 -2.26 -12.82 -6.51
C ALA A 362 -1.17 -11.92 -5.92
N LYS A 363 -0.50 -12.37 -4.87
CA LYS A 363 0.72 -11.70 -4.38
C LYS A 363 1.75 -11.61 -5.51
N MET A 364 2.49 -10.50 -5.56
CA MET A 364 3.58 -10.34 -6.50
C MET A 364 4.60 -11.47 -6.32
N SER A 365 4.91 -12.16 -7.41
CA SER A 365 5.82 -13.30 -7.43
C SER A 365 6.60 -13.33 -8.73
N LYS A 366 7.91 -13.45 -8.62
CA LYS A 366 8.81 -13.59 -9.78
C LYS A 366 8.43 -14.82 -10.61
N SER A 367 8.23 -15.96 -9.98
CA SER A 367 7.90 -17.22 -10.68
C SER A 367 6.58 -17.20 -11.43
N ARG A 368 5.65 -16.31 -11.08
CA ARG A 368 4.34 -16.17 -11.73
C ARG A 368 4.27 -15.01 -12.73
N GLY A 369 5.32 -14.23 -12.92
CA GLY A 369 5.30 -13.04 -13.77
C GLY A 369 4.41 -11.90 -13.26
N THR A 370 3.97 -11.97 -11.97
CA THR A 370 3.19 -10.90 -11.32
C THR A 370 4.07 -9.88 -10.61
N PHE A 371 5.38 -10.05 -10.67
CA PHE A 371 6.37 -9.10 -10.17
C PHE A 371 6.75 -8.15 -11.31
N ILE A 372 6.15 -6.96 -11.33
CA ILE A 372 6.36 -5.97 -12.39
C ILE A 372 7.28 -4.88 -11.84
N GLU A 373 8.46 -4.74 -12.46
CA GLU A 373 9.39 -3.64 -12.16
C GLU A 373 8.84 -2.31 -12.71
N ALA A 374 9.14 -1.21 -12.01
CA ALA A 374 8.72 0.13 -12.39
C ALA A 374 9.16 0.47 -13.83
N ARG A 375 10.41 0.18 -14.17
CA ARG A 375 10.94 0.41 -15.52
C ARG A 375 10.23 -0.42 -16.58
N THR A 376 9.90 -1.67 -16.29
CA THR A 376 9.14 -2.52 -17.21
C THR A 376 7.76 -1.92 -17.52
N TYR A 377 7.06 -1.41 -16.50
CA TYR A 377 5.80 -0.70 -16.71
C TYR A 377 5.97 0.54 -17.61
N LEU A 378 6.95 1.40 -17.31
CA LEU A 378 7.21 2.64 -18.05
C LEU A 378 7.56 2.42 -19.52
N ASN A 379 8.17 1.29 -19.86
CA ASN A 379 8.50 0.94 -21.23
C ASN A 379 7.25 0.62 -22.10
N HIS A 380 6.10 0.35 -21.47
CA HIS A 380 4.89 -0.09 -22.17
C HIS A 380 3.70 0.84 -22.00
N LEU A 381 3.57 1.51 -20.84
CA LEU A 381 2.37 2.24 -20.45
C LEU A 381 2.71 3.60 -19.85
N ASP A 382 1.76 4.55 -19.99
CA ASP A 382 1.88 5.90 -19.43
C ASP A 382 1.77 5.84 -17.89
N PRO A 383 2.66 6.50 -17.14
CA PRO A 383 2.65 6.51 -15.68
C PRO A 383 1.36 7.09 -15.09
N ASP A 384 0.75 8.10 -15.71
CA ASP A 384 -0.50 8.71 -15.22
C ASP A 384 -1.67 7.71 -15.19
N TYR A 385 -1.64 6.66 -16.02
CA TYR A 385 -2.68 5.62 -16.02
C TYR A 385 -2.63 4.78 -14.76
N LEU A 386 -1.45 4.38 -14.32
CA LEU A 386 -1.27 3.65 -13.05
C LEU A 386 -1.62 4.52 -11.86
N ARG A 387 -1.16 5.77 -11.85
CA ARG A 387 -1.47 6.77 -10.82
C ARG A 387 -2.99 6.94 -10.68
N TYR A 388 -3.70 7.09 -11.78
CA TYR A 388 -5.16 7.20 -11.79
C TYR A 388 -5.82 5.93 -11.26
N PHE A 389 -5.38 4.76 -11.72
CA PHE A 389 -5.95 3.50 -11.27
C PHE A 389 -5.76 3.31 -9.75
N PHE A 390 -4.57 3.54 -9.23
CA PHE A 390 -4.33 3.48 -7.79
C PHE A 390 -5.21 4.48 -7.03
N ALA A 391 -5.35 5.70 -7.50
CA ALA A 391 -6.24 6.68 -6.88
C ALA A 391 -7.70 6.21 -6.84
N THR A 392 -8.18 5.42 -7.82
CA THR A 392 -9.54 4.85 -7.79
C THR A 392 -9.73 3.73 -6.78
N GLN A 393 -8.66 3.18 -6.21
CA GLN A 393 -8.67 2.06 -5.26
C GLN A 393 -8.29 2.48 -3.83
N LEU A 394 -7.46 3.51 -3.70
CA LEU A 394 -6.88 3.91 -2.42
C LEU A 394 -7.91 4.59 -1.52
N VAL A 395 -8.08 4.00 -0.34
CA VAL A 395 -8.87 4.48 0.79
C VAL A 395 -8.00 4.48 2.05
N PRO A 396 -8.33 5.24 3.11
CA PRO A 396 -7.52 5.32 4.34
C PRO A 396 -7.66 4.05 5.22
N SER A 397 -7.34 2.87 4.68
CA SER A 397 -7.43 1.57 5.37
C SER A 397 -6.22 0.70 5.10
N LEU A 398 -6.08 -0.43 5.84
CA LEU A 398 -5.03 -1.43 5.66
C LEU A 398 -5.34 -2.47 4.57
N ALA A 399 -6.44 -2.31 3.84
CA ALA A 399 -6.83 -3.23 2.78
C ALA A 399 -5.79 -3.29 1.67
N ASP A 400 -5.55 -4.49 1.15
CA ASP A 400 -4.68 -4.68 0.00
C ASP A 400 -5.32 -4.08 -1.26
N VAL A 401 -4.50 -3.53 -2.13
CA VAL A 401 -4.91 -2.96 -3.42
C VAL A 401 -4.63 -4.00 -4.50
N ASP A 402 -5.63 -4.33 -5.31
CA ASP A 402 -5.44 -5.26 -6.43
C ASP A 402 -5.32 -4.52 -7.75
N LEU A 403 -4.22 -4.72 -8.45
CA LEU A 403 -4.03 -4.31 -9.84
C LEU A 403 -4.62 -5.39 -10.75
N ASP A 404 -5.95 -5.43 -10.86
CA ASP A 404 -6.64 -6.20 -11.89
C ASP A 404 -6.43 -5.52 -13.25
N MET A 405 -5.76 -6.20 -14.16
CA MET A 405 -5.34 -5.62 -15.44
C MET A 405 -6.51 -5.27 -16.36
N LYS A 406 -7.63 -6.02 -16.27
CA LYS A 406 -8.83 -5.73 -17.04
C LYS A 406 -9.54 -4.49 -16.49
N ALA A 407 -9.72 -4.42 -15.17
CA ALA A 407 -10.31 -3.24 -14.54
C ALA A 407 -9.44 -1.99 -14.74
N PHE A 408 -8.12 -2.14 -14.77
CA PHE A 408 -7.16 -1.07 -15.08
C PHE A 408 -7.39 -0.53 -16.49
N GLU A 409 -7.42 -1.39 -17.51
CA GLU A 409 -7.70 -0.99 -18.90
C GLU A 409 -9.06 -0.31 -19.03
N GLU A 410 -10.11 -0.92 -18.48
CA GLU A 410 -11.49 -0.42 -18.55
C GLU A 410 -11.64 0.94 -17.91
N ARG A 411 -11.08 1.16 -16.71
CA ARG A 411 -11.18 2.44 -15.99
C ARG A 411 -10.44 3.57 -16.68
N VAL A 412 -9.20 3.33 -17.13
CA VAL A 412 -8.43 4.32 -17.87
C VAL A 412 -9.15 4.70 -19.16
N ASN A 413 -9.57 3.70 -19.95
CA ASN A 413 -10.22 3.91 -21.23
C ASN A 413 -11.59 4.58 -21.09
N SER A 414 -12.36 4.24 -20.06
CA SER A 414 -13.66 4.84 -19.79
C SER A 414 -13.57 6.22 -19.15
N HIS A 415 -12.84 6.35 -18.06
CA HIS A 415 -12.86 7.58 -17.25
C HIS A 415 -11.96 8.66 -17.82
N LEU A 416 -10.66 8.39 -18.02
CA LEU A 416 -9.73 9.41 -18.49
C LEU A 416 -9.99 9.76 -19.96
N VAL A 417 -10.02 8.77 -20.83
CA VAL A 417 -10.16 9.01 -22.27
C VAL A 417 -11.62 9.25 -22.65
N GLY A 418 -12.52 8.37 -22.21
CA GLY A 418 -13.92 8.35 -22.62
C GLY A 418 -14.77 9.44 -22.00
N LYS A 419 -14.42 9.94 -20.81
CA LYS A 419 -15.18 10.99 -20.12
C LYS A 419 -14.43 12.31 -20.08
N TRP A 420 -13.29 12.39 -19.38
CA TRP A 420 -12.59 13.66 -19.16
C TRP A 420 -12.05 14.28 -20.45
N VAL A 421 -11.11 13.61 -21.15
CA VAL A 421 -10.48 14.14 -22.37
C VAL A 421 -11.51 14.34 -23.48
N ASN A 422 -12.53 13.50 -23.54
CA ASN A 422 -13.60 13.56 -24.53
C ASN A 422 -14.37 14.87 -24.52
N ILE A 423 -14.55 15.53 -23.37
CA ILE A 423 -15.20 16.84 -23.28
C ILE A 423 -14.47 17.88 -24.13
N ALA A 424 -13.16 17.99 -23.94
CA ALA A 424 -12.34 18.95 -24.70
C ALA A 424 -12.28 18.61 -26.18
N SER A 425 -12.10 17.32 -26.54
CA SER A 425 -12.00 16.89 -27.93
C SER A 425 -13.24 17.17 -28.77
N ARG A 426 -14.41 17.16 -28.14
CA ARG A 426 -15.71 17.43 -28.79
C ARG A 426 -16.00 18.92 -29.01
N CYS A 427 -15.36 19.82 -28.27
CA CYS A 427 -15.70 21.24 -28.24
C CYS A 427 -14.59 22.17 -28.73
N ALA A 428 -13.33 21.84 -28.48
CA ALA A 428 -12.20 22.71 -28.76
C ALA A 428 -12.08 23.10 -30.26
N GLY A 429 -12.30 22.14 -31.17
CA GLY A 429 -12.23 22.40 -32.62
C GLY A 429 -13.26 23.42 -33.11
N PHE A 430 -14.43 23.51 -32.50
CA PHE A 430 -15.44 24.52 -32.85
C PHE A 430 -15.03 25.91 -32.38
N VAL A 431 -14.40 26.02 -31.21
CA VAL A 431 -13.90 27.31 -30.68
C VAL A 431 -12.84 27.87 -31.63
N HIS A 432 -11.90 27.04 -32.08
CA HIS A 432 -10.90 27.51 -33.06
C HIS A 432 -11.51 27.85 -34.42
N LYS A 433 -12.37 26.97 -34.93
CA LYS A 433 -12.92 27.14 -36.29
C LYS A 433 -13.82 28.36 -36.42
N PHE A 434 -14.59 28.70 -35.41
CA PHE A 434 -15.66 29.70 -35.53
C PHE A 434 -15.46 30.96 -34.67
N PHE A 435 -14.58 30.89 -33.65
CA PHE A 435 -14.40 31.97 -32.68
C PHE A 435 -12.93 32.35 -32.46
N GLY A 436 -12.04 32.01 -33.42
CA GLY A 436 -10.65 32.37 -33.38
C GLY A 436 -9.87 31.83 -32.19
N GLY A 437 -10.28 30.68 -31.66
CA GLY A 437 -9.67 30.07 -30.47
C GLY A 437 -10.02 30.77 -29.15
N LYS A 438 -11.01 31.64 -29.10
CA LYS A 438 -11.35 32.45 -27.92
C LYS A 438 -12.67 31.97 -27.29
N LEU A 439 -12.69 31.84 -25.96
CA LEU A 439 -13.87 31.51 -25.17
C LEU A 439 -14.84 32.70 -25.11
N ALA A 440 -16.12 32.43 -24.92
CA ALA A 440 -17.16 33.46 -24.82
C ALA A 440 -16.88 34.48 -23.71
N ALA A 441 -17.28 35.71 -23.91
CA ALA A 441 -17.04 36.79 -22.96
C ALA A 441 -17.88 36.65 -21.66
N GLN A 442 -19.00 35.96 -21.77
CA GLN A 442 -19.92 35.72 -20.64
C GLN A 442 -20.67 34.40 -20.84
N LEU A 443 -21.16 33.83 -19.76
CA LEU A 443 -22.11 32.72 -19.74
C LEU A 443 -23.46 33.27 -19.33
N PRO A 444 -24.58 32.78 -19.89
CA PRO A 444 -25.92 33.05 -19.38
C PRO A 444 -26.09 32.60 -17.92
N ALA A 445 -27.15 33.04 -17.27
CA ALA A 445 -27.35 32.80 -15.84
C ALA A 445 -27.42 31.30 -15.50
N ASP A 446 -28.14 30.52 -16.33
CA ASP A 446 -28.31 29.08 -16.10
C ASP A 446 -26.97 28.31 -16.24
N GLU A 447 -26.17 28.61 -17.25
CA GLU A 447 -24.83 28.04 -17.46
C GLU A 447 -23.85 28.46 -16.38
N SER A 448 -23.94 29.72 -15.92
CA SER A 448 -23.13 30.22 -14.80
C SER A 448 -23.49 29.49 -13.49
N ALA A 449 -24.77 29.29 -13.23
CA ALA A 449 -25.26 28.55 -12.07
C ALA A 449 -24.86 27.07 -12.13
N ALA A 450 -24.95 26.43 -13.29
CA ALA A 450 -24.51 25.04 -13.48
C ALA A 450 -23.02 24.87 -13.22
N TYR A 451 -22.18 25.77 -13.73
CA TYR A 451 -20.75 25.76 -13.43
C TYR A 451 -20.47 25.93 -11.92
N ALA A 452 -21.12 26.91 -11.28
CA ALA A 452 -20.94 27.16 -9.86
C ALA A 452 -21.35 25.96 -9.00
N ALA A 453 -22.43 25.28 -9.34
CA ALA A 453 -22.88 24.06 -8.67
C ALA A 453 -21.85 22.93 -8.80
N ALA A 454 -21.31 22.71 -9.99
CA ALA A 454 -20.26 21.71 -10.22
C ALA A 454 -18.95 22.04 -9.47
N ALA A 455 -18.55 23.31 -9.48
CA ALA A 455 -17.37 23.78 -8.75
C ALA A 455 -17.54 23.60 -7.24
N GLN A 456 -18.70 23.92 -6.70
CA GLN A 456 -19.04 23.71 -5.29
C GLN A 456 -19.05 22.22 -4.93
N LYS A 457 -19.63 21.35 -5.78
CA LYS A 457 -19.62 19.89 -5.58
C LYS A 457 -18.21 19.35 -5.50
N LEU A 458 -17.33 19.73 -6.44
CA LEU A 458 -15.94 19.28 -6.45
C LEU A 458 -15.09 19.89 -5.34
N SER A 459 -15.51 20.97 -4.67
CA SER A 459 -14.77 21.53 -3.53
C SER A 459 -14.60 20.52 -2.39
N ALA A 460 -15.53 19.56 -2.26
CA ALA A 460 -15.41 18.44 -1.30
C ALA A 460 -14.19 17.56 -1.53
N CYS A 461 -13.61 17.53 -2.75
CA CYS A 461 -12.41 16.74 -3.05
C CYS A 461 -11.20 17.19 -2.21
N ALA A 462 -11.10 18.46 -1.81
CA ALA A 462 -10.00 18.93 -0.96
C ALA A 462 -9.95 18.17 0.38
N ALA A 463 -11.09 17.98 1.04
CA ALA A 463 -11.20 17.22 2.28
C ALA A 463 -10.93 15.72 2.05
N LEU A 464 -11.40 15.16 0.92
CA LEU A 464 -11.17 13.76 0.56
C LEU A 464 -9.68 13.49 0.32
N TYR A 465 -8.98 14.37 -0.38
CA TYR A 465 -7.53 14.28 -0.55
C TYR A 465 -6.80 14.36 0.79
N ALA A 466 -7.17 15.32 1.63
CA ALA A 466 -6.56 15.48 2.96
C ALA A 466 -6.78 14.21 3.82
N ALA A 467 -7.95 13.60 3.73
CA ALA A 467 -8.30 12.34 4.40
C ALA A 467 -7.71 11.09 3.74
N ARG A 468 -7.05 11.22 2.59
CA ARG A 468 -6.51 10.10 1.77
C ARG A 468 -7.59 9.17 1.20
N ASP A 469 -8.84 9.60 1.14
CA ASP A 469 -9.92 8.88 0.43
C ASP A 469 -9.93 9.29 -1.05
N TYR A 470 -8.87 8.87 -1.76
CA TYR A 470 -8.74 9.22 -3.18
C TYR A 470 -9.82 8.54 -4.01
N ALA A 471 -10.25 7.33 -3.60
CA ALA A 471 -11.32 6.62 -4.30
C ALA A 471 -12.64 7.42 -4.29
N ALA A 472 -13.00 8.03 -3.16
CA ALA A 472 -14.17 8.91 -3.09
C ALA A 472 -13.99 10.18 -3.94
N ALA A 473 -12.79 10.79 -3.91
CA ALA A 473 -12.49 11.95 -4.76
C ALA A 473 -12.64 11.60 -6.26
N MET A 474 -12.10 10.45 -6.69
CA MET A 474 -12.22 10.01 -8.09
C MET A 474 -13.67 9.73 -8.48
N ARG A 475 -14.48 9.13 -7.61
CA ARG A 475 -15.92 8.93 -7.88
C ARG A 475 -16.64 10.27 -8.11
N LEU A 476 -16.38 11.25 -7.25
CA LEU A 476 -17.00 12.59 -7.36
C LEU A 476 -16.58 13.32 -8.64
N ILE A 477 -15.31 13.22 -9.03
CA ILE A 477 -14.78 13.79 -10.28
C ILE A 477 -15.43 13.13 -11.49
N VAL A 478 -15.58 11.79 -11.50
CA VAL A 478 -16.22 11.05 -12.59
C VAL A 478 -17.70 11.42 -12.71
N GLU A 479 -18.40 11.62 -11.61
CA GLU A 479 -19.80 12.04 -11.59
C GLU A 479 -19.99 13.40 -12.27
N VAL A 480 -19.14 14.40 -11.95
CA VAL A 480 -19.17 15.71 -12.63
C VAL A 480 -18.74 15.60 -14.10
N ALA A 481 -17.84 14.69 -14.43
CA ALA A 481 -17.50 14.42 -15.83
C ALA A 481 -18.67 13.82 -16.61
N ASP A 482 -19.50 12.99 -15.99
CA ASP A 482 -20.74 12.48 -16.59
C ASP A 482 -21.77 13.59 -16.81
N GLU A 483 -21.96 14.48 -15.84
CA GLU A 483 -22.83 15.68 -15.97
C GLU A 483 -22.38 16.56 -17.16
N ALA A 484 -21.07 16.83 -17.26
CA ALA A 484 -20.51 17.61 -18.36
C ALA A 484 -20.71 16.93 -19.73
N ASN A 485 -20.51 15.61 -19.82
CA ASN A 485 -20.75 14.87 -21.06
C ASN A 485 -22.23 14.82 -21.44
N ALA A 486 -23.13 14.71 -20.46
CA ALA A 486 -24.59 14.78 -20.67
C ALA A 486 -25.00 16.15 -21.22
N TYR A 487 -24.45 17.26 -20.67
CA TYR A 487 -24.67 18.61 -21.19
C TYR A 487 -24.21 18.75 -22.65
N VAL A 488 -22.98 18.27 -22.97
CA VAL A 488 -22.46 18.30 -24.35
C VAL A 488 -23.34 17.46 -25.29
N ALA A 489 -23.81 16.30 -24.85
CA ALA A 489 -24.65 15.42 -25.65
C ALA A 489 -26.02 16.02 -25.92
N ALA A 490 -26.67 16.63 -24.91
CA ALA A 490 -27.96 17.26 -25.01
C ALA A 490 -27.96 18.46 -25.98
N ASN A 491 -26.88 19.26 -25.96
CA ASN A 491 -26.74 20.42 -26.83
C ASN A 491 -26.20 20.08 -28.21
N ALA A 492 -25.58 18.92 -28.41
CA ALA A 492 -25.08 18.42 -29.68
C ALA A 492 -24.31 19.49 -30.52
N PRO A 493 -23.16 20.03 -30.03
CA PRO A 493 -22.45 21.13 -30.69
C PRO A 493 -22.09 20.85 -32.17
N TRP A 494 -21.88 19.58 -32.53
CA TRP A 494 -21.67 19.14 -33.92
C TRP A 494 -22.86 19.35 -34.84
N THR A 495 -24.08 19.39 -34.28
CA THR A 495 -25.34 19.74 -34.98
C THR A 495 -25.49 21.24 -35.05
N MET A 496 -25.29 21.95 -33.93
CA MET A 496 -25.34 23.41 -33.87
C MET A 496 -24.33 24.07 -34.83
N ALA A 497 -23.17 23.50 -35.00
CA ALA A 497 -22.13 23.99 -35.90
C ALA A 497 -22.51 24.03 -37.37
N LYS A 498 -23.61 23.34 -37.78
CA LYS A 498 -24.15 23.33 -39.14
C LYS A 498 -25.17 24.43 -39.38
N ASP A 499 -25.65 25.08 -38.32
CA ASP A 499 -26.68 26.10 -38.34
C ASP A 499 -26.08 27.44 -37.90
N GLU A 500 -26.03 28.40 -38.81
CA GLU A 500 -25.41 29.70 -38.56
C GLU A 500 -26.21 30.53 -37.54
N SER A 501 -27.52 30.35 -37.47
CA SER A 501 -28.37 31.04 -36.50
C SER A 501 -28.11 30.60 -35.05
N LYS A 502 -27.45 29.46 -34.83
CA LYS A 502 -27.07 28.93 -33.51
C LYS A 502 -25.64 29.23 -33.10
N ARG A 503 -24.94 30.13 -33.83
CA ARG A 503 -23.53 30.41 -33.63
C ARG A 503 -23.19 30.86 -32.21
N ASP A 504 -23.98 31.82 -31.67
CA ASP A 504 -23.75 32.33 -30.32
C ASP A 504 -24.04 31.28 -29.26
N ALA A 505 -25.09 30.50 -29.42
CA ALA A 505 -25.39 29.38 -28.51
C ALA A 505 -24.30 28.29 -28.56
N LEU A 506 -23.75 27.99 -29.76
CA LEU A 506 -22.59 27.07 -29.90
C LEU A 506 -21.37 27.59 -29.13
N HIS A 507 -21.12 28.90 -29.16
CA HIS A 507 -20.01 29.52 -28.44
C HIS A 507 -20.13 29.31 -26.93
N VAL A 508 -21.35 29.57 -26.38
CA VAL A 508 -21.68 29.36 -24.96
C VAL A 508 -21.49 27.90 -24.59
N VAL A 509 -22.08 26.96 -25.35
CA VAL A 509 -22.00 25.52 -25.09
C VAL A 509 -20.55 25.04 -25.05
N CYS A 510 -19.75 25.40 -26.06
CA CYS A 510 -18.34 25.01 -26.09
C CYS A 510 -17.53 25.65 -24.96
N THR A 511 -17.84 26.91 -24.61
CA THR A 511 -17.18 27.62 -23.49
C THR A 511 -17.45 26.95 -22.16
N LEU A 512 -18.72 26.61 -21.85
CA LEU A 512 -19.07 25.91 -20.61
C LEU A 512 -18.43 24.51 -20.58
N ALA A 513 -18.52 23.75 -21.67
CA ALA A 513 -17.88 22.42 -21.74
C ALA A 513 -16.36 22.47 -21.47
N LEU A 514 -15.64 23.45 -22.04
CA LEU A 514 -14.21 23.62 -21.80
C LEU A 514 -13.91 24.11 -20.38
N ASN A 515 -14.81 24.86 -19.76
CA ASN A 515 -14.70 25.20 -18.35
C ASN A 515 -14.97 23.99 -17.43
N TYR A 516 -15.90 23.09 -17.76
CA TYR A 516 -16.02 21.80 -17.07
C TYR A 516 -14.74 20.95 -17.21
N PHE A 517 -14.19 20.88 -18.43
CA PHE A 517 -12.92 20.19 -18.65
C PHE A 517 -11.80 20.79 -17.79
N ARG A 518 -11.68 22.11 -17.72
CA ARG A 518 -10.72 22.82 -16.87
C ARG A 518 -10.94 22.51 -15.39
N LEU A 519 -12.18 22.60 -14.93
CA LEU A 519 -12.58 22.30 -13.55
C LEU A 519 -12.11 20.89 -13.14
N LEU A 520 -12.44 19.88 -13.96
CA LEU A 520 -12.03 18.50 -13.74
C LEU A 520 -10.51 18.35 -13.77
N THR A 521 -9.80 19.07 -14.66
CA THR A 521 -8.34 19.04 -14.76
C THR A 521 -7.68 19.55 -13.48
N ILE A 522 -8.17 20.62 -12.88
CA ILE A 522 -7.64 21.17 -11.61
C ILE A 522 -7.74 20.12 -10.50
N TRP A 523 -8.87 19.42 -10.38
CA TRP A 523 -9.05 18.39 -9.35
C TRP A 523 -8.34 17.07 -9.66
N LEU A 524 -8.05 16.77 -10.93
CA LEU A 524 -7.25 15.61 -11.33
C LEU A 524 -5.72 15.87 -11.29
N ALA A 525 -5.29 17.13 -11.24
CA ALA A 525 -3.87 17.49 -11.33
C ALA A 525 -2.96 16.79 -10.29
N PRO A 526 -3.37 16.56 -9.04
CA PRO A 526 -2.56 15.77 -8.11
C PRO A 526 -2.36 14.32 -8.55
N VAL A 527 -3.33 13.75 -9.25
CA VAL A 527 -3.37 12.32 -9.61
C VAL A 527 -2.64 12.06 -10.92
N VAL A 528 -2.91 12.86 -11.95
CA VAL A 528 -2.38 12.70 -13.33
C VAL A 528 -1.57 13.93 -13.76
N PRO A 529 -0.43 14.20 -13.10
CA PRO A 529 0.27 15.47 -13.23
C PRO A 529 0.77 15.76 -14.66
N ALA A 530 1.25 14.74 -15.39
CA ALA A 530 1.77 14.94 -16.74
C ALA A 530 0.64 15.24 -17.74
N THR A 531 -0.48 14.52 -17.65
CA THR A 531 -1.64 14.74 -18.50
C THR A 531 -2.33 16.07 -18.17
N ALA A 532 -2.43 16.41 -16.87
CA ALA A 532 -2.95 17.70 -16.42
C ALA A 532 -2.08 18.87 -16.93
N ALA A 533 -0.75 18.76 -16.91
CA ALA A 533 0.15 19.77 -17.45
C ALA A 533 -0.09 20.00 -18.96
N ARG A 534 -0.28 18.94 -19.76
CA ARG A 534 -0.66 19.06 -21.18
C ARG A 534 -2.03 19.71 -21.35
N ALA A 535 -3.00 19.39 -20.49
CA ALA A 535 -4.32 20.01 -20.52
C ALA A 535 -4.28 21.50 -20.16
N PHE A 536 -3.48 21.89 -19.17
CA PHE A 536 -3.27 23.29 -18.82
C PHE A 536 -2.52 24.06 -19.93
N ALA A 537 -1.54 23.43 -20.57
CA ALA A 537 -0.88 24.02 -21.71
C ALA A 537 -1.87 24.30 -22.87
N PHE A 538 -2.81 23.38 -23.15
CA PHE A 538 -3.91 23.61 -24.09
C PHE A 538 -4.81 24.77 -23.65
N LEU A 539 -5.16 24.87 -22.37
CA LEU A 539 -5.99 25.96 -21.83
C LEU A 539 -5.23 27.29 -21.67
N ASP A 540 -3.94 27.32 -21.94
CA ASP A 540 -3.05 28.47 -21.69
C ASP A 540 -3.13 28.98 -20.24
N GLU A 541 -3.00 28.06 -19.29
CA GLU A 541 -3.12 28.32 -17.85
C GLU A 541 -2.16 27.41 -17.04
N THR A 542 -1.82 27.87 -15.83
CA THR A 542 -1.06 27.07 -14.85
C THR A 542 -1.64 27.34 -13.45
N PRO A 543 -2.74 26.70 -13.06
CA PRO A 543 -3.34 26.92 -11.76
C PRO A 543 -2.44 26.32 -10.66
N ALA A 544 -2.14 27.13 -9.64
CA ALA A 544 -1.32 26.72 -8.50
C ALA A 544 -2.15 26.19 -7.33
N ARG A 545 -3.47 26.45 -7.33
CA ARG A 545 -4.39 26.19 -6.20
C ARG A 545 -5.75 25.70 -6.66
N PHE A 546 -6.44 24.96 -5.77
CA PHE A 546 -7.81 24.49 -6.03
C PHE A 546 -8.83 25.61 -6.14
N ASP A 547 -8.63 26.77 -5.50
CA ASP A 547 -9.55 27.91 -5.55
C ASP A 547 -9.66 28.52 -6.97
N ALA A 548 -8.69 28.31 -7.83
CA ALA A 548 -8.77 28.65 -9.26
C ALA A 548 -9.97 27.97 -9.96
N ALA A 549 -10.45 26.84 -9.43
CA ALA A 549 -11.59 26.11 -9.95
C ALA A 549 -12.94 26.82 -9.72
N MET A 550 -13.02 27.73 -8.75
CA MET A 550 -14.30 28.34 -8.33
C MET A 550 -14.89 29.33 -9.35
N GLN A 551 -14.10 29.83 -10.27
CA GLN A 551 -14.55 30.76 -11.29
C GLN A 551 -14.26 30.22 -12.70
N PRO A 552 -15.22 30.35 -13.66
CA PRO A 552 -14.98 29.98 -15.04
C PRO A 552 -13.99 30.95 -15.70
N ARG A 553 -13.22 30.46 -16.65
CA ARG A 553 -12.40 31.32 -17.52
C ARG A 553 -13.22 31.78 -18.72
N LEU A 554 -13.32 33.07 -18.89
CA LEU A 554 -14.10 33.70 -19.95
C LEU A 554 -13.23 34.71 -20.69
N ASN A 555 -13.59 34.98 -21.96
CA ASN A 555 -12.90 35.98 -22.80
C ASN A 555 -11.39 35.76 -22.99
N VAL A 556 -10.93 34.50 -22.85
CA VAL A 556 -9.51 34.12 -22.99
C VAL A 556 -9.32 33.22 -24.21
N ALA A 557 -8.10 33.25 -24.75
CA ALA A 557 -7.72 32.35 -25.82
C ALA A 557 -7.31 30.97 -25.24
N ILE A 558 -7.53 29.93 -26.03
CA ILE A 558 -7.01 28.56 -25.82
C ILE A 558 -6.12 28.19 -26.99
N ARG A 559 -5.20 27.25 -26.78
CA ARG A 559 -4.32 26.74 -27.86
C ARG A 559 -5.04 25.65 -28.66
N GLU A 560 -4.47 25.25 -29.78
CA GLU A 560 -4.98 24.12 -30.56
C GLU A 560 -4.95 22.83 -29.72
N PHE A 561 -6.05 22.07 -29.82
CA PHE A 561 -6.19 20.84 -29.07
C PHE A 561 -5.41 19.70 -29.74
N SER A 562 -4.54 19.04 -28.97
CA SER A 562 -3.90 17.78 -29.32
C SER A 562 -4.37 16.67 -28.40
N ALA A 563 -4.25 15.41 -28.80
CA ALA A 563 -4.65 14.28 -27.98
C ALA A 563 -3.87 14.26 -26.66
N LEU A 564 -4.56 14.36 -25.53
CA LEU A 564 -3.99 14.39 -24.18
C LEU A 564 -3.71 13.01 -23.62
N ALA A 565 -4.54 12.04 -23.97
CA ALA A 565 -4.42 10.63 -23.56
C ALA A 565 -4.96 9.73 -24.68
N THR A 566 -4.41 8.53 -24.76
CA THR A 566 -4.82 7.51 -25.73
C THR A 566 -5.37 6.30 -24.98
N ARG A 567 -6.27 5.55 -25.64
CA ARG A 567 -6.76 4.29 -25.07
C ARG A 567 -5.62 3.29 -24.90
N ILE A 568 -5.66 2.57 -23.79
CA ILE A 568 -4.78 1.42 -23.58
C ILE A 568 -5.21 0.33 -24.58
N ASP A 569 -4.24 -0.23 -25.32
CA ASP A 569 -4.40 -1.44 -26.10
C ASP A 569 -3.98 -2.64 -25.22
N THR A 570 -4.84 -3.64 -25.10
CA THR A 570 -4.59 -4.88 -24.33
C THR A 570 -3.23 -5.51 -24.69
N LYS A 571 -2.80 -5.41 -25.96
CA LYS A 571 -1.48 -5.88 -26.42
C LYS A 571 -0.30 -5.25 -25.67
N LYS A 572 -0.42 -3.99 -25.21
CA LYS A 572 0.62 -3.34 -24.42
C LYS A 572 0.72 -3.93 -23.01
N ILE A 573 -0.44 -4.30 -22.44
CA ILE A 573 -0.50 -4.98 -21.15
C ILE A 573 0.13 -6.37 -21.27
N ASP A 574 -0.24 -7.13 -22.30
CA ASP A 574 0.30 -8.47 -22.56
C ASP A 574 1.83 -8.42 -22.75
N ALA A 575 2.32 -7.44 -23.54
CA ALA A 575 3.74 -7.23 -23.76
C ALA A 575 4.48 -6.87 -22.46
N MET A 576 3.90 -6.05 -21.60
CA MET A 576 4.46 -5.71 -20.29
C MET A 576 4.55 -6.95 -19.38
N ILE A 577 3.50 -7.77 -19.34
CA ILE A 577 3.46 -9.02 -18.55
C ILE A 577 4.53 -9.99 -19.04
N GLU A 578 4.68 -10.13 -20.35
CA GLU A 578 5.70 -11.03 -20.94
C GLU A 578 7.12 -10.53 -20.66
N ALA A 579 7.38 -9.23 -20.85
CA ALA A 579 8.66 -8.61 -20.49
C ALA A 579 8.99 -8.78 -19.00
N SER A 580 7.96 -8.76 -18.12
CA SER A 580 8.13 -9.00 -16.68
C SER A 580 8.55 -10.45 -16.36
N LYS A 581 8.20 -11.42 -17.20
CA LYS A 581 8.67 -12.82 -17.06
C LYS A 581 10.09 -13.00 -17.57
N GLU A 582 10.43 -12.33 -18.67
CA GLU A 582 11.76 -12.42 -19.28
C GLU A 582 12.85 -11.78 -18.42
N SER A 583 12.57 -10.65 -17.76
CA SER A 583 13.49 -9.99 -16.81
C SER A 583 13.90 -10.89 -15.63
N LEU A 584 13.25 -12.04 -15.48
CA LEU A 584 13.40 -13.00 -14.40
C LEU A 584 14.20 -14.26 -14.78
N GLN A 585 14.68 -14.37 -16.03
CA GLN A 585 15.48 -15.51 -16.46
C GLN A 585 16.92 -15.48 -15.92
N PRO A 586 17.59 -16.64 -15.75
CA PRO A 586 18.85 -16.75 -14.97
C PRO A 586 20.09 -16.03 -15.51
N ASN A 587 19.99 -15.27 -16.58
CA ASN A 587 21.07 -14.41 -17.06
C ASN A 587 21.10 -13.00 -16.43
N ALA A 588 20.12 -12.66 -15.62
CA ALA A 588 20.20 -11.51 -14.71
C ALA A 588 20.87 -11.97 -13.39
N PRO A 589 21.81 -11.21 -12.80
CA PRO A 589 22.37 -11.57 -11.51
C PRO A 589 21.24 -11.77 -10.50
N ALA A 590 21.22 -12.93 -9.83
CA ALA A 590 20.15 -13.33 -8.94
C ALA A 590 19.92 -12.25 -7.88
N THR A 591 18.75 -11.66 -7.88
CA THR A 591 18.32 -10.75 -6.82
C THR A 591 18.25 -11.53 -5.52
N VAL A 592 19.01 -11.11 -4.52
CA VAL A 592 18.88 -11.57 -3.14
C VAL A 592 17.43 -11.30 -2.68
N PRO A 593 16.82 -12.21 -1.93
CA PRO A 593 15.46 -12.01 -1.43
C PRO A 593 15.32 -10.68 -0.67
N PRO A 594 14.13 -10.09 -0.64
CA PRO A 594 13.89 -8.83 0.07
C PRO A 594 14.42 -8.90 1.50
N SER A 595 14.85 -7.77 2.02
CA SER A 595 15.36 -7.63 3.39
C SER A 595 14.56 -8.45 4.37
N PRO A 596 15.22 -9.12 5.32
CA PRO A 596 14.50 -9.90 6.31
C PRO A 596 13.51 -8.98 7.03
N GLN A 597 12.24 -9.32 6.94
CA GLN A 597 11.30 -8.81 7.95
C GLN A 597 11.88 -9.23 9.29
N PRO A 598 11.94 -8.34 10.27
CA PRO A 598 12.39 -8.72 11.59
C PRO A 598 11.47 -9.84 12.08
N SER A 599 12.05 -11.01 12.26
CA SER A 599 11.37 -12.06 12.98
C SER A 599 11.01 -11.50 14.36
N PRO A 600 9.75 -11.65 14.83
CA PRO A 600 9.44 -11.34 16.21
C PRO A 600 10.44 -12.10 17.06
N ALA A 601 11.12 -11.38 17.95
CA ALA A 601 12.14 -11.97 18.83
C ALA A 601 11.55 -13.23 19.45
N SER A 602 12.18 -14.37 19.17
CA SER A 602 11.72 -15.69 19.59
C SER A 602 11.55 -15.74 21.12
N GLY A 603 10.34 -15.48 21.58
CA GLY A 603 9.96 -15.73 22.95
C GLY A 603 9.60 -17.19 23.09
N ARG A 604 10.34 -17.93 23.88
CA ARG A 604 9.91 -19.24 24.35
C ARG A 604 8.54 -19.09 25.03
N GLY A 605 7.47 -19.49 24.35
CA GLY A 605 6.19 -19.70 24.97
C GLY A 605 6.21 -21.00 25.76
N GLY A 606 6.20 -20.88 27.07
CA GLY A 606 5.76 -21.98 27.92
C GLY A 606 4.28 -22.23 27.62
N LYS A 607 3.92 -23.49 27.47
CA LYS A 607 2.52 -23.91 27.41
C LYS A 607 1.80 -23.45 28.68
N THR A 608 0.83 -22.59 28.52
CA THR A 608 -0.27 -22.46 29.47
C THR A 608 -1.56 -22.54 28.69
N ASP A 609 -2.36 -23.51 29.02
CA ASP A 609 -3.75 -23.65 28.56
C ASP A 609 -4.50 -22.36 28.95
N VAL A 610 -4.98 -21.63 27.97
CA VAL A 610 -5.87 -20.50 28.22
C VAL A 610 -7.24 -20.83 27.67
N ALA A 611 -8.17 -20.76 28.57
CA ALA A 611 -9.61 -20.92 28.36
C ALA A 611 -10.13 -19.94 27.30
N ALA A 612 -11.08 -20.44 26.51
CA ALA A 612 -11.79 -19.71 25.47
C ALA A 612 -12.44 -18.44 26.01
N THR A 613 -12.09 -17.31 25.44
CA THR A 613 -12.85 -16.06 25.53
C THR A 613 -13.74 -15.92 24.30
N SER A 614 -14.98 -15.54 24.52
CA SER A 614 -16.05 -15.38 23.54
C SER A 614 -15.71 -14.41 22.43
N PRO A 615 -16.22 -14.62 21.19
CA PRO A 615 -15.86 -13.83 20.04
C PRO A 615 -16.47 -12.43 20.08
N ALA A 616 -15.65 -11.43 19.77
CA ALA A 616 -16.12 -10.09 19.45
C ALA A 616 -16.93 -10.11 18.14
N ALA A 617 -18.01 -9.32 18.10
CA ALA A 617 -18.91 -9.21 16.97
C ALA A 617 -18.16 -8.87 15.67
N SER A 618 -18.33 -9.72 14.66
CA SER A 618 -17.77 -9.55 13.32
C SER A 618 -18.38 -8.33 12.62
N THR A 619 -17.53 -7.45 12.13
CA THR A 619 -17.92 -6.42 11.14
C THR A 619 -18.52 -7.13 9.91
N PRO A 620 -19.66 -6.65 9.37
CA PRO A 620 -20.25 -7.27 8.19
C PRO A 620 -19.29 -7.21 7.00
N SER A 621 -19.13 -8.34 6.34
CA SER A 621 -18.38 -8.45 5.08
C SER A 621 -18.98 -7.51 4.02
N PRO A 622 -18.17 -6.97 3.07
CA PRO A 622 -18.69 -6.13 2.01
C PRO A 622 -19.82 -6.86 1.26
N THR A 623 -20.90 -6.13 0.96
CA THR A 623 -22.04 -6.67 0.21
C THR A 623 -21.60 -7.09 -1.19
N ILE A 624 -21.96 -8.31 -1.58
CA ILE A 624 -21.82 -8.81 -2.95
C ILE A 624 -23.14 -8.66 -3.71
N SER A 625 -23.07 -8.55 -5.03
CA SER A 625 -24.25 -8.52 -5.88
C SER A 625 -24.89 -9.91 -5.98
N ILE A 626 -26.16 -9.98 -6.33
CA ILE A 626 -26.82 -11.25 -6.63
C ILE A 626 -26.16 -11.98 -7.81
N ASP A 627 -25.61 -11.23 -8.77
CA ASP A 627 -24.86 -11.77 -9.90
C ASP A 627 -23.54 -12.40 -9.49
N ASP A 628 -22.90 -11.90 -8.43
CA ASP A 628 -21.68 -12.51 -7.89
C ASP A 628 -22.01 -13.80 -7.13
N PHE A 629 -23.09 -13.82 -6.38
CA PHE A 629 -23.58 -15.04 -5.72
C PHE A 629 -23.98 -16.10 -6.75
N ALA A 630 -24.65 -15.71 -7.83
CA ALA A 630 -25.08 -16.61 -8.91
C ALA A 630 -23.94 -17.30 -9.68
N LYS A 631 -22.69 -16.80 -9.51
CA LYS A 631 -21.49 -17.45 -10.09
C LYS A 631 -21.09 -18.71 -9.32
N LEU A 632 -21.57 -18.90 -8.09
CA LEU A 632 -21.28 -20.08 -7.28
C LEU A 632 -22.27 -21.19 -7.63
N ASP A 633 -21.77 -22.34 -8.05
CA ASP A 633 -22.60 -23.56 -8.21
C ASP A 633 -22.58 -24.34 -6.88
N LEU A 634 -23.55 -24.01 -6.02
CA LEU A 634 -23.75 -24.68 -4.73
C LEU A 634 -24.60 -25.92 -4.94
N ARG A 635 -24.11 -27.08 -4.48
CA ARG A 635 -24.79 -28.38 -4.64
C ARG A 635 -24.87 -29.14 -3.34
N VAL A 636 -25.85 -30.01 -3.24
CA VAL A 636 -25.94 -31.01 -2.20
C VAL A 636 -25.09 -32.23 -2.58
N GLY A 637 -24.18 -32.64 -1.70
CA GLY A 637 -23.38 -33.85 -1.84
C GLY A 637 -23.66 -34.83 -0.74
N LYS A 638 -23.99 -36.09 -1.07
CA LYS A 638 -24.15 -37.16 -0.08
C LYS A 638 -22.77 -37.74 0.24
N VAL A 639 -22.39 -37.75 1.49
CA VAL A 639 -21.11 -38.33 1.93
C VAL A 639 -21.12 -39.85 1.77
N LEU A 640 -20.34 -40.37 0.84
CA LEU A 640 -20.14 -41.80 0.60
C LEU A 640 -19.02 -42.35 1.47
N GLN A 641 -17.94 -41.60 1.65
CA GLN A 641 -16.78 -41.93 2.47
C GLN A 641 -16.29 -40.69 3.19
N CYS A 642 -15.87 -40.85 4.43
CA CYS A 642 -15.14 -39.84 5.17
C CYS A 642 -14.12 -40.50 6.06
N GLY A 643 -12.89 -39.98 6.11
CA GLY A 643 -11.82 -40.55 6.91
C GLY A 643 -10.65 -39.58 7.12
N PHE A 644 -9.78 -39.94 8.03
CA PHE A 644 -8.56 -39.20 8.28
C PHE A 644 -7.61 -39.27 7.09
N VAL A 645 -6.89 -38.19 6.85
CA VAL A 645 -5.83 -38.14 5.87
C VAL A 645 -4.51 -38.51 6.55
N GLU A 646 -3.88 -39.58 6.10
CA GLU A 646 -2.58 -40.00 6.63
C GLU A 646 -1.53 -38.90 6.41
N GLY A 647 -0.81 -38.54 7.46
CA GLY A 647 0.17 -37.43 7.43
C GLY A 647 -0.42 -36.02 7.45
N SER A 648 -1.70 -35.85 7.83
CA SER A 648 -2.31 -34.56 8.06
C SER A 648 -3.13 -34.53 9.35
N ASP A 649 -2.80 -33.60 10.26
CA ASP A 649 -3.55 -33.37 11.51
C ASP A 649 -4.77 -32.46 11.35
N LYS A 650 -4.97 -31.88 10.16
CA LYS A 650 -6.00 -30.87 9.90
C LYS A 650 -7.08 -31.34 8.93
N LEU A 651 -6.81 -32.34 8.10
CA LEU A 651 -7.66 -32.69 6.99
C LEU A 651 -8.48 -33.96 7.23
N LEU A 652 -9.74 -33.91 6.79
CA LEU A 652 -10.56 -35.08 6.48
C LEU A 652 -10.69 -35.22 4.95
N ARG A 653 -10.67 -36.45 4.46
CA ARG A 653 -10.96 -36.80 3.07
C ARG A 653 -12.40 -37.22 2.95
N PHE A 654 -13.13 -36.52 2.10
CA PHE A 654 -14.51 -36.86 1.73
C PHE A 654 -14.57 -37.43 0.32
N VAL A 655 -15.43 -38.38 0.09
CA VAL A 655 -15.93 -38.77 -1.22
C VAL A 655 -17.43 -38.52 -1.21
N LEU A 656 -17.89 -37.60 -2.04
CA LEU A 656 -19.29 -37.22 -2.17
C LEU A 656 -19.91 -37.81 -3.41
N ASP A 657 -21.15 -38.28 -3.32
CA ASP A 657 -22.04 -38.40 -4.46
C ASP A 657 -22.63 -37.02 -4.76
N ALA A 658 -22.33 -36.48 -5.93
CA ALA A 658 -22.80 -35.17 -6.38
C ALA A 658 -23.87 -35.33 -7.52
N GLY A 659 -24.58 -36.44 -7.59
CA GLY A 659 -25.63 -36.71 -8.57
C GLY A 659 -25.07 -36.74 -9.99
N GLU A 660 -25.62 -35.95 -10.91
CA GLU A 660 -25.17 -35.84 -12.30
C GLU A 660 -23.70 -35.44 -12.47
N LEU A 661 -23.13 -34.78 -11.47
CA LEU A 661 -21.72 -34.40 -11.49
C LEU A 661 -20.77 -35.55 -11.10
N GLY A 662 -21.31 -36.75 -10.82
CA GLY A 662 -20.55 -37.92 -10.42
C GLY A 662 -19.97 -37.83 -8.99
N GLN A 663 -18.99 -38.69 -8.73
CA GLN A 663 -18.32 -38.66 -7.43
C GLN A 663 -17.27 -37.52 -7.36
N ARG A 664 -17.16 -36.84 -6.23
CA ARG A 664 -16.20 -35.78 -5.98
C ARG A 664 -15.37 -36.09 -4.74
N GLN A 665 -14.04 -36.04 -4.89
CA GLN A 665 -13.14 -36.12 -3.77
C GLN A 665 -12.84 -34.71 -3.24
N ILE A 666 -13.07 -34.47 -1.95
CA ILE A 666 -12.82 -33.16 -1.32
C ILE A 666 -12.02 -33.35 -0.04
N PHE A 667 -10.99 -32.51 0.14
CA PHE A 667 -10.24 -32.42 1.39
C PHE A 667 -10.69 -31.19 2.15
N SER A 668 -11.15 -31.37 3.41
CA SER A 668 -11.63 -30.28 4.28
C SER A 668 -10.86 -30.20 5.59
N GLY A 669 -10.57 -28.98 6.02
CA GLY A 669 -9.77 -28.67 7.22
C GLY A 669 -10.53 -28.75 8.54
N ILE A 670 -11.48 -29.67 8.68
CA ILE A 670 -12.40 -29.77 9.83
C ILE A 670 -12.08 -30.93 10.76
N ARG A 671 -10.93 -31.56 10.66
CA ARG A 671 -10.55 -32.73 11.47
C ARG A 671 -10.64 -32.46 12.99
N ALA A 672 -10.31 -31.24 13.42
CA ALA A 672 -10.37 -30.88 14.84
C ALA A 672 -11.79 -30.96 15.41
N ALA A 673 -12.80 -30.59 14.64
CA ALA A 673 -14.20 -30.60 15.03
C ALA A 673 -14.87 -31.98 14.90
N TYR A 674 -14.30 -32.88 14.07
CA TYR A 674 -14.88 -34.18 13.77
C TYR A 674 -13.86 -35.30 14.00
N GLN A 675 -13.79 -35.79 15.23
CA GLN A 675 -12.85 -36.84 15.65
C GLN A 675 -13.30 -38.25 15.25
N GLU A 676 -14.57 -38.42 14.85
CA GLU A 676 -15.17 -39.67 14.39
C GLU A 676 -15.74 -39.49 12.98
N PRO A 677 -14.89 -39.43 11.93
CA PRO A 677 -15.30 -39.09 10.56
C PRO A 677 -16.31 -40.09 9.97
N GLU A 678 -16.34 -41.31 10.45
CA GLU A 678 -17.29 -42.34 10.02
C GLU A 678 -18.75 -41.95 10.28
N LYS A 679 -19.01 -41.15 11.34
CA LYS A 679 -20.35 -40.64 11.65
C LYS A 679 -20.87 -39.62 10.64
N LEU A 680 -20.01 -39.12 9.75
CA LEU A 680 -20.39 -38.20 8.70
C LEU A 680 -20.89 -38.91 7.42
N ILE A 681 -20.68 -40.22 7.32
CA ILE A 681 -21.12 -41.01 6.16
C ILE A 681 -22.66 -41.04 6.14
N GLY A 682 -23.21 -40.82 4.94
CA GLY A 682 -24.65 -40.75 4.71
C GLY A 682 -25.28 -39.37 4.88
N ARG A 683 -24.56 -38.38 5.44
CA ARG A 683 -25.05 -37.00 5.57
C ARG A 683 -25.10 -36.29 4.22
N ASN A 684 -26.06 -35.39 4.07
CA ASN A 684 -26.19 -34.51 2.93
C ASN A 684 -25.51 -33.17 3.28
N VAL A 685 -24.37 -32.85 2.67
CA VAL A 685 -23.60 -31.64 2.91
C VAL A 685 -23.68 -30.67 1.75
N VAL A 686 -23.59 -29.38 2.01
CA VAL A 686 -23.53 -28.36 0.96
C VAL A 686 -22.07 -28.15 0.55
N PHE A 687 -21.81 -28.14 -0.76
CA PHE A 687 -20.49 -27.90 -1.29
C PHE A 687 -20.52 -27.01 -2.54
N ILE A 688 -19.38 -26.32 -2.84
CA ILE A 688 -19.19 -25.55 -4.07
C ILE A 688 -18.64 -26.50 -5.14
N ALA A 689 -19.40 -26.70 -6.22
CA ALA A 689 -19.10 -27.68 -7.27
C ALA A 689 -18.25 -27.12 -8.41
N ASN A 690 -18.27 -25.82 -8.65
CA ASN A 690 -17.58 -25.17 -9.78
C ASN A 690 -16.22 -24.54 -9.40
N LEU A 691 -15.60 -24.97 -8.31
CA LEU A 691 -14.22 -24.62 -8.00
C LEU A 691 -13.26 -25.44 -8.87
N ALA A 692 -12.21 -24.80 -9.38
CA ALA A 692 -11.16 -25.47 -10.12
C ALA A 692 -10.50 -26.58 -9.25
N PRO A 693 -10.29 -27.80 -9.77
CA PRO A 693 -9.66 -28.86 -9.04
C PRO A 693 -8.28 -28.45 -8.50
N ARG A 694 -8.06 -28.63 -7.20
CA ARG A 694 -6.82 -28.26 -6.53
C ARG A 694 -5.96 -29.48 -6.24
N LYS A 695 -4.78 -29.54 -6.86
CA LYS A 695 -3.81 -30.60 -6.56
C LYS A 695 -3.17 -30.34 -5.20
N MET A 696 -3.31 -31.26 -4.28
CA MET A 696 -2.75 -31.25 -2.93
C MET A 696 -1.77 -32.41 -2.76
N ARG A 697 -0.97 -32.40 -1.68
CA ARG A 697 -0.03 -33.47 -1.35
C ARG A 697 -0.72 -34.85 -1.26
N PHE A 698 -1.99 -34.89 -0.86
CA PHE A 698 -2.75 -36.09 -0.56
C PHE A 698 -3.74 -36.51 -1.68
N GLY A 699 -3.74 -35.81 -2.81
CA GLY A 699 -4.63 -36.03 -3.94
C GLY A 699 -5.22 -34.76 -4.51
N VAL A 700 -6.24 -34.89 -5.36
CA VAL A 700 -6.94 -33.73 -5.97
C VAL A 700 -8.21 -33.47 -5.19
N SER A 701 -8.44 -32.21 -4.77
CA SER A 701 -9.71 -31.74 -4.20
C SER A 701 -10.56 -31.09 -5.29
N GLU A 702 -11.78 -31.60 -5.47
CA GLU A 702 -12.67 -31.23 -6.59
C GLU A 702 -13.89 -30.45 -6.10
N GLY A 703 -13.66 -29.48 -5.26
CA GLY A 703 -14.68 -28.62 -4.66
C GLY A 703 -14.34 -28.22 -3.23
N MET A 704 -15.28 -27.57 -2.55
CA MET A 704 -15.13 -27.14 -1.15
C MET A 704 -16.44 -27.40 -0.40
N ILE A 705 -16.40 -28.18 0.69
CA ILE A 705 -17.52 -28.36 1.59
C ILE A 705 -17.66 -27.13 2.48
N LEU A 706 -18.88 -26.64 2.64
CA LEU A 706 -19.18 -25.48 3.46
C LEU A 706 -19.34 -25.86 4.94
N SER A 707 -18.80 -25.03 5.81
CA SER A 707 -18.93 -25.15 7.25
C SER A 707 -19.09 -23.76 7.89
N ALA A 708 -19.85 -23.68 8.98
CA ALA A 708 -20.01 -22.50 9.80
C ALA A 708 -19.11 -22.61 11.04
N GLY A 709 -18.61 -21.50 11.56
CA GLY A 709 -17.81 -21.42 12.78
C GLY A 709 -16.53 -20.62 12.62
N SER A 710 -15.88 -20.36 13.75
CA SER A 710 -14.67 -19.49 13.82
C SER A 710 -13.35 -20.25 13.55
N GLY A 711 -13.38 -21.57 13.43
CA GLY A 711 -12.21 -22.41 13.19
C GLY A 711 -11.92 -23.42 14.32
N GLY A 712 -10.95 -24.29 14.13
CA GLY A 712 -10.56 -25.31 15.11
C GLY A 712 -11.69 -26.28 15.43
N ASN A 713 -12.05 -26.39 16.72
CA ASN A 713 -13.13 -27.26 17.20
C ASN A 713 -14.54 -26.66 16.99
N ASP A 714 -14.63 -25.36 16.66
CA ASP A 714 -15.88 -24.65 16.41
C ASP A 714 -16.16 -24.58 14.89
N LEU A 715 -16.24 -25.74 14.24
CA LEU A 715 -16.62 -25.88 12.84
C LEU A 715 -17.79 -26.86 12.71
N HIS A 716 -18.88 -26.39 12.12
CA HIS A 716 -20.10 -27.14 11.91
C HIS A 716 -20.40 -27.27 10.42
N LEU A 717 -20.52 -28.50 9.92
CA LEU A 717 -20.90 -28.74 8.52
C LEU A 717 -22.27 -28.14 8.21
N LEU A 718 -22.42 -27.51 7.07
CA LEU A 718 -23.72 -27.10 6.57
C LEU A 718 -24.39 -28.29 5.92
N ASP A 719 -25.40 -28.84 6.60
CA ASP A 719 -26.17 -29.97 6.14
C ASP A 719 -27.42 -29.53 5.39
N ALA A 720 -27.80 -30.30 4.38
CA ALA A 720 -29.10 -30.19 3.73
C ALA A 720 -30.11 -31.12 4.41
N ASP A 721 -31.39 -30.74 4.35
CA ASP A 721 -32.50 -31.54 4.89
C ASP A 721 -32.50 -32.99 4.36
N ALA A 722 -33.02 -33.90 5.15
CA ALA A 722 -33.07 -35.32 4.81
C ALA A 722 -33.84 -35.64 3.50
N GLY A 723 -34.71 -34.72 3.03
CA GLY A 723 -35.39 -34.78 1.75
C GLY A 723 -34.57 -34.38 0.53
N ALA A 724 -33.39 -33.72 0.74
CA ALA A 724 -32.53 -33.28 -0.34
C ALA A 724 -31.81 -34.48 -0.98
N LYS A 725 -31.70 -34.46 -2.31
CA LYS A 725 -31.01 -35.49 -3.08
C LYS A 725 -29.62 -35.01 -3.51
N ALA A 726 -28.68 -35.95 -3.66
CA ALA A 726 -27.35 -35.65 -4.22
C ALA A 726 -27.45 -34.97 -5.58
N GLY A 727 -26.64 -33.93 -5.80
CA GLY A 727 -26.62 -33.12 -7.00
C GLY A 727 -27.64 -31.96 -7.05
N MET A 728 -28.59 -31.89 -6.11
CA MET A 728 -29.56 -30.78 -6.08
C MET A 728 -28.84 -29.42 -5.96
N PRO A 729 -29.24 -28.41 -6.77
CA PRO A 729 -28.72 -27.07 -6.63
C PRO A 729 -29.27 -26.39 -5.34
N VAL A 730 -28.40 -25.66 -4.68
CA VAL A 730 -28.75 -24.77 -3.55
C VAL A 730 -28.86 -23.35 -4.11
N LYS A 731 -30.00 -22.70 -3.88
CA LYS A 731 -30.35 -21.39 -4.44
C LYS A 731 -30.53 -20.37 -3.33
#